data_673df273bff78d6a8ce27874e3661389
#
_entry.id   673df273bff78d6a8ce27874e3661389
#
_cell.length_a   1.000
_cell.length_b   1.000
_cell.length_c   1.000
_cell.angle_alpha   90.00
_cell.angle_beta   90.00
_cell.angle_gamma   90.00
#
_symmetry.space_group_name_H-M   'P 1'
#
loop_
_entity.id
_entity.type
_entity.pdbx_description
1 polymer ?
#
loop_
_entity_poly.entity_id
_entity_poly.type
_entity_poly.pdbx_seq_one_letter_code
_entity_poly.pdbx_strand_id
1 'polypeptide(L)'
;MKLPLSWLSDYTDMNGITPKEYDAKLTMSGSKVEEVYYLGAEIDNVVTGKILEVVDHPDSDHLKICQLDVGKEEPVQIVTGAPNVTPASVGEICPVCLHKSTLPGGVKITKGKLRGVPSNGMMCSFQELGLSHGCVPYACENGILFLPASTPVGEDIKKVLGLDDWVSDFEITSNRPDCLSVIGLARETAATFDRPFSVKTPEVKGVGGDINEYMSVEVKDTDLCPRYTARIVKNIKIEPSPAWMRERLHACGVRPINNIVDITNYVMLEYGQPMHAFDYKCLSDGRIVVRRARNGESIQTLDGVDHDLSDKMLAICDNDKPVAVAGVMGGANSEIMDDTKTVVFESANFHGATVRITAKALGMRTEASGRFEKGLDPRMTLDAVNRACELVEQLGAGEVIDGIIDVDNSDPNHKRLPFEPDKMNALLGLELSTEEQVKLLEKLGFKIENNEVVVPFFRTDINRMCDVAEEVARMYGYDKIPTTLYAGEMVQGEFTPSQQAERAAALVCREAGFDESMSHSFISPKFYDMIGWDENDPRRISTTILNPLGEDFSVMRTTVLPSMLDNLAHNHAHRNPTASLYELGTIYTPTVKDGKADPDVLPHEEKILTLGSYGRLSFFQFKGVIEALLRELNIKGASFAPEKANLSYHPGRCAKVLIDGKEIGVFGTIHPTVAARYGLSGEVLAAELQMDALLAAIDPEKLYHPLPKFPASTRDIAVLVDDAVPAASMQATVEKAAGKLLESVKLFDVYKGKGIPEGKKSVAYSLSLRAPDRTLTDEECDKAMRAAISALETEFGAQLRG
;
A
#
# COMPACT_ATOMS: atom_id res chain seq x y z
N MET A 1 13.68 4.04 10.24
CA MET A 1 14.25 4.46 11.56
C MET A 1 15.37 5.43 11.30
N LYS A 2 15.27 6.62 11.88
CA LYS A 2 16.32 7.64 11.77
C LYS A 2 17.44 7.39 12.79
N LEU A 3 18.67 7.36 12.32
CA LEU A 3 19.85 7.05 13.12
C LEU A 3 20.93 8.11 12.91
N PRO A 4 21.24 8.94 13.91
CA PRO A 4 22.41 9.83 13.85
C PRO A 4 23.71 9.02 13.94
N LEU A 5 24.62 9.22 13.00
CA LEU A 5 25.84 8.41 12.89
C LEU A 5 26.77 8.64 14.07
N SER A 6 26.74 9.81 14.69
CA SER A 6 27.51 10.09 15.89
C SER A 6 27.14 9.17 17.07
N TRP A 7 25.86 8.79 17.19
CA TRP A 7 25.40 7.92 18.29
C TRP A 7 25.94 6.48 18.20
N LEU A 8 26.21 5.99 16.97
CA LEU A 8 26.85 4.68 16.79
C LEU A 8 28.22 4.58 17.44
N SER A 9 28.94 5.71 17.53
CA SER A 9 30.28 5.75 18.11
C SER A 9 30.33 5.34 19.59
N ASP A 10 29.18 5.34 20.28
CA ASP A 10 29.10 4.84 21.66
C ASP A 10 29.25 3.30 21.73
N TYR A 11 29.03 2.58 20.63
CA TYR A 11 28.94 1.11 20.56
C TYR A 11 29.93 0.46 19.61
N THR A 12 30.37 1.17 18.57
CA THR A 12 31.30 0.64 17.56
C THR A 12 32.15 1.77 16.99
N ASP A 13 33.34 1.43 16.49
CA ASP A 13 34.27 2.42 15.90
C ASP A 13 33.80 2.85 14.51
N MET A 14 33.43 4.13 14.39
CA MET A 14 32.97 4.77 13.14
C MET A 14 34.09 5.51 12.40
N ASN A 15 35.34 5.52 12.91
CA ASN A 15 36.43 6.26 12.30
C ASN A 15 36.75 5.80 10.88
N GLY A 16 36.85 6.78 9.97
CA GLY A 16 37.17 6.53 8.56
C GLY A 16 36.02 6.02 7.71
N ILE A 17 34.82 5.87 8.26
CA ILE A 17 33.62 5.49 7.51
C ILE A 17 32.88 6.76 7.08
N THR A 18 32.76 6.95 5.76
CA THR A 18 31.96 8.07 5.23
C THR A 18 30.47 7.73 5.21
N PRO A 19 29.56 8.73 5.32
CA PRO A 19 28.11 8.48 5.26
C PRO A 19 27.68 7.72 4.01
N LYS A 20 28.28 8.01 2.86
CA LYS A 20 28.00 7.32 1.60
C LYS A 20 28.46 5.87 1.60
N GLU A 21 29.63 5.59 2.18
CA GLU A 21 30.12 4.21 2.33
C GLU A 21 29.28 3.42 3.32
N TYR A 22 28.84 4.08 4.39
CA TYR A 22 27.97 3.51 5.40
C TYR A 22 26.65 3.05 4.77
N ASP A 23 25.97 3.94 4.06
CA ASP A 23 24.72 3.65 3.32
C ASP A 23 24.88 2.44 2.38
N ALA A 24 25.88 2.49 1.49
CA ALA A 24 26.08 1.45 0.50
C ALA A 24 26.32 0.06 1.14
N LYS A 25 27.16 -0.01 2.17
CA LYS A 25 27.51 -1.28 2.81
C LYS A 25 26.39 -1.85 3.69
N LEU A 26 25.69 -1.01 4.45
CA LEU A 26 24.56 -1.47 5.26
C LEU A 26 23.40 -1.95 4.39
N THR A 27 23.09 -1.25 3.31
CA THR A 27 22.10 -1.67 2.33
C THR A 27 22.48 -3.02 1.72
N MET A 28 23.75 -3.20 1.30
CA MET A 28 24.22 -4.44 0.72
C MET A 28 24.28 -5.61 1.71
N SER A 29 24.45 -5.34 3.00
CA SER A 29 24.40 -6.37 4.05
C SER A 29 23.00 -6.65 4.61
N GLY A 30 21.95 -6.08 4.00
CA GLY A 30 20.55 -6.40 4.29
C GLY A 30 19.80 -5.39 5.17
N SER A 31 20.46 -4.31 5.61
CA SER A 31 19.82 -3.21 6.34
C SER A 31 19.68 -1.99 5.42
N LYS A 32 18.56 -1.93 4.68
CA LYS A 32 18.34 -0.91 3.65
C LYS A 32 18.29 0.49 4.25
N VAL A 33 19.17 1.36 3.78
CA VAL A 33 19.12 2.80 4.00
C VAL A 33 18.31 3.43 2.87
N GLU A 34 17.28 4.20 3.20
CA GLU A 34 16.46 4.91 2.22
C GLU A 34 17.06 6.26 1.87
N GLU A 35 17.55 6.98 2.89
CA GLU A 35 18.11 8.30 2.73
C GLU A 35 19.24 8.54 3.74
N VAL A 36 20.27 9.24 3.29
CA VAL A 36 21.30 9.81 4.16
C VAL A 36 21.34 11.32 3.95
N TYR A 37 21.16 12.05 5.02
CA TYR A 37 21.17 13.51 4.98
C TYR A 37 21.95 14.12 6.11
N TYR A 38 22.49 15.33 5.86
CA TYR A 38 23.16 16.12 6.87
C TYR A 38 22.12 16.98 7.59
N LEU A 39 22.06 16.87 8.93
CA LEU A 39 20.99 17.48 9.73
C LEU A 39 20.96 19.02 9.58
N GLY A 40 22.12 19.65 9.50
CA GLY A 40 22.26 21.10 9.28
C GLY A 40 22.31 21.55 7.83
N ALA A 41 21.86 20.72 6.85
CA ALA A 41 22.01 21.00 5.41
C ALA A 41 21.35 22.32 4.95
N GLU A 42 20.26 22.70 5.57
CA GLU A 42 19.51 23.92 5.21
C GLU A 42 20.05 25.19 5.88
N ILE A 43 21.02 25.07 6.81
CA ILE A 43 21.59 26.20 7.55
C ILE A 43 23.00 26.44 7.04
N ASP A 44 23.26 27.65 6.52
CA ASP A 44 24.59 28.06 6.06
C ASP A 44 24.93 29.46 6.51
N ASN A 45 26.20 29.67 6.90
CA ASN A 45 26.76 30.96 7.32
C ASN A 45 25.98 31.62 8.47
N VAL A 46 25.55 30.83 9.45
CA VAL A 46 24.95 31.27 10.72
C VAL A 46 25.91 30.95 11.84
N VAL A 47 26.28 31.96 12.60
CA VAL A 47 27.29 31.87 13.69
C VAL A 47 26.72 32.38 15.02
N THR A 48 27.35 32.05 16.11
CA THR A 48 27.05 32.66 17.41
C THR A 48 27.60 34.07 17.48
N GLY A 49 26.81 35.00 17.99
CA GLY A 49 27.22 36.40 18.19
C GLY A 49 26.84 36.92 19.57
N LYS A 50 27.75 37.70 20.16
CA LYS A 50 27.53 38.37 21.46
C LYS A 50 27.07 39.78 21.25
N ILE A 51 25.99 40.18 21.89
CA ILE A 51 25.46 41.56 21.84
C ILE A 51 26.38 42.46 22.65
N LEU A 52 27.00 43.44 21.96
CA LEU A 52 27.88 44.44 22.57
C LEU A 52 27.13 45.69 22.97
N GLU A 53 26.17 46.13 22.14
CA GLU A 53 25.44 47.36 22.32
C GLU A 53 24.00 47.21 21.74
N VAL A 54 23.03 47.83 22.39
CA VAL A 54 21.63 47.94 21.92
C VAL A 54 21.18 49.39 22.09
N VAL A 55 20.80 50.02 20.98
CA VAL A 55 20.28 51.41 20.99
C VAL A 55 18.94 51.45 20.26
N ASP A 56 18.12 52.43 20.59
CA ASP A 56 16.84 52.65 19.95
C ASP A 56 17.02 53.15 18.50
N HIS A 57 16.11 52.67 17.60
CA HIS A 57 16.11 53.09 16.22
C HIS A 57 15.56 54.52 16.14
N PRO A 58 16.23 55.50 15.43
CA PRO A 58 15.81 56.89 15.41
C PRO A 58 14.43 57.13 14.80
N ASP A 59 13.99 56.27 13.90
CA ASP A 59 12.72 56.41 13.18
C ASP A 59 11.73 55.28 13.50
N SER A 60 11.86 54.63 14.64
CA SER A 60 10.97 53.49 15.05
C SER A 60 10.95 53.31 16.56
N ASP A 61 9.76 53.12 17.07
CA ASP A 61 9.46 52.88 18.48
C ASP A 61 9.68 51.38 18.93
N HIS A 62 9.75 50.49 17.96
CA HIS A 62 9.90 49.03 18.23
C HIS A 62 11.18 48.42 17.66
N LEU A 63 11.89 49.08 16.78
CA LEU A 63 13.16 48.58 16.25
C LEU A 63 14.34 48.95 17.15
N LYS A 64 15.30 48.05 17.25
CA LYS A 64 16.59 48.24 17.97
C LYS A 64 17.73 48.05 16.98
N ILE A 65 18.78 48.85 17.16
CA ILE A 65 20.05 48.72 16.46
C ILE A 65 21.03 48.03 17.42
N CYS A 66 21.58 46.91 17.03
CA CYS A 66 22.50 46.09 17.83
C CYS A 66 23.86 46.04 17.16
N GLN A 67 24.94 46.15 17.96
CA GLN A 67 26.28 45.83 17.55
C GLN A 67 26.61 44.44 18.12
N LEU A 68 27.08 43.50 17.29
CA LEU A 68 27.36 42.11 17.67
C LEU A 68 28.80 41.75 17.36
N ASP A 69 29.50 41.20 18.37
CA ASP A 69 30.74 40.46 18.14
C ASP A 69 30.40 39.07 17.60
N VAL A 70 30.85 38.74 16.40
CA VAL A 70 30.65 37.47 15.72
C VAL A 70 31.98 36.71 15.50
N GLY A 71 33.01 37.03 16.34
CA GLY A 71 34.34 36.44 16.22
C GLY A 71 35.16 37.02 15.07
N LYS A 72 34.79 38.26 14.54
CA LYS A 72 35.52 38.97 13.52
C LYS A 72 36.17 40.25 14.09
N GLU A 73 37.12 40.85 13.35
CA GLU A 73 37.80 42.05 13.78
C GLU A 73 36.85 43.23 14.05
N GLU A 74 35.80 43.35 13.29
CA GLU A 74 34.79 44.42 13.42
C GLU A 74 33.43 43.87 13.83
N PRO A 75 32.70 44.51 14.75
CA PRO A 75 31.33 44.20 15.09
C PRO A 75 30.39 44.29 13.90
N VAL A 76 29.36 43.46 13.93
CA VAL A 76 28.31 43.46 12.88
C VAL A 76 27.07 44.18 13.38
N GLN A 77 26.64 45.22 12.64
CA GLN A 77 25.43 45.95 12.95
C GLN A 77 24.22 45.23 12.41
N ILE A 78 23.25 44.96 13.27
CA ILE A 78 21.97 44.33 12.92
C ILE A 78 20.83 45.14 13.52
N VAL A 79 19.77 45.36 12.73
CA VAL A 79 18.52 45.97 13.18
C VAL A 79 17.49 44.87 13.39
N THR A 80 16.86 44.86 14.56
CA THR A 80 15.84 43.84 14.92
C THR A 80 14.60 44.50 15.53
N GLY A 81 13.46 43.83 15.34
CA GLY A 81 12.19 44.17 16.00
C GLY A 81 11.79 43.16 17.07
N ALA A 82 12.69 42.26 17.46
CA ALA A 82 12.39 41.21 18.42
C ALA A 82 12.10 41.78 19.82
N PRO A 83 10.99 41.43 20.46
CA PRO A 83 10.54 42.05 21.71
C PRO A 83 11.41 41.74 22.92
N ASN A 84 12.19 40.66 22.89
CA ASN A 84 13.11 40.27 23.95
C ASN A 84 14.50 40.91 23.84
N VAL A 85 14.77 41.70 22.79
CA VAL A 85 16.03 42.44 22.65
C VAL A 85 15.87 43.86 23.22
N THR A 86 16.54 44.10 24.32
CA THR A 86 16.50 45.35 25.07
C THR A 86 17.93 45.74 25.47
N PRO A 87 18.17 46.96 26.00
CA PRO A 87 19.47 47.33 26.53
C PRO A 87 20.01 46.36 27.58
N ALA A 88 19.14 45.65 28.30
CA ALA A 88 19.54 44.59 29.26
C ALA A 88 20.06 43.33 28.57
N SER A 89 19.85 43.14 27.27
CA SER A 89 20.37 42.03 26.52
C SER A 89 21.85 42.19 26.08
N VAL A 90 22.50 43.25 26.50
CA VAL A 90 23.95 43.40 26.26
C VAL A 90 24.69 42.30 27.06
N GLY A 91 25.51 41.57 26.36
CA GLY A 91 26.24 40.39 26.91
C GLY A 91 25.64 39.04 26.54
N GLU A 92 24.36 38.99 26.13
CA GLU A 92 23.71 37.78 25.67
C GLU A 92 24.31 37.29 24.34
N ILE A 93 24.29 35.97 24.17
CA ILE A 93 24.78 35.31 22.94
C ILE A 93 23.58 34.79 22.17
N CYS A 94 23.56 34.98 20.87
CA CYS A 94 22.47 34.57 20.01
C CYS A 94 22.95 34.04 18.64
N PRO A 95 22.13 33.29 17.88
CA PRO A 95 22.41 32.94 16.50
C PRO A 95 22.33 34.16 15.59
N VAL A 96 23.32 34.33 14.73
CA VAL A 96 23.47 35.47 13.82
C VAL A 96 23.66 34.99 12.40
N CYS A 97 22.66 35.22 11.58
CA CYS A 97 22.77 35.10 10.14
C CYS A 97 23.65 36.21 9.57
N LEU A 98 24.77 35.84 8.96
CA LEU A 98 25.62 36.80 8.25
C LEU A 98 25.11 37.07 6.83
N HIS A 99 25.75 37.97 6.10
CA HIS A 99 25.41 38.23 4.71
C HIS A 99 25.55 37.01 3.83
N LYS A 100 24.51 36.65 3.08
CA LYS A 100 24.34 35.46 2.25
C LYS A 100 24.14 34.17 3.04
N SER A 101 23.65 34.24 4.28
CA SER A 101 23.20 33.05 5.01
C SER A 101 21.97 32.42 4.36
N THR A 102 21.82 31.14 4.57
CA THR A 102 20.61 30.39 4.23
C THR A 102 20.01 29.82 5.51
N LEU A 103 18.70 29.82 5.61
CA LEU A 103 17.89 29.24 6.68
C LEU A 103 16.91 28.20 6.11
N PRO A 104 16.35 27.34 6.95
CA PRO A 104 15.36 26.36 6.56
C PRO A 104 14.24 26.92 5.67
N GLY A 105 13.80 26.13 4.70
CA GLY A 105 12.87 26.56 3.65
C GLY A 105 13.50 27.44 2.56
N GLY A 106 14.83 27.50 2.49
CA GLY A 106 15.56 28.23 1.45
C GLY A 106 15.57 29.75 1.62
N VAL A 107 15.26 30.25 2.83
CA VAL A 107 15.25 31.70 3.14
C VAL A 107 16.67 32.23 3.13
N LYS A 108 16.93 33.25 2.30
CA LYS A 108 18.24 33.88 2.14
C LYS A 108 18.30 35.26 2.83
N ILE A 109 19.26 35.39 3.72
CA ILE A 109 19.50 36.65 4.45
C ILE A 109 20.63 37.44 3.76
N THR A 110 20.35 38.67 3.44
CA THR A 110 21.30 39.57 2.79
C THR A 110 21.36 40.91 3.51
N LYS A 111 22.47 41.64 3.34
CA LYS A 111 22.59 43.01 3.82
C LYS A 111 21.44 43.86 3.27
N GLY A 112 20.85 44.67 4.11
CA GLY A 112 19.74 45.56 3.77
C GLY A 112 19.70 46.84 4.59
N LYS A 113 18.62 47.57 4.48
CA LYS A 113 18.32 48.72 5.34
C LYS A 113 16.91 48.57 5.90
N LEU A 114 16.77 48.74 7.17
CA LEU A 114 15.47 48.81 7.86
C LEU A 114 15.23 50.24 8.28
N ARG A 115 14.21 50.90 7.72
CA ARG A 115 13.90 52.32 7.87
C ARG A 115 15.14 53.22 7.76
N GLY A 116 15.96 53.01 6.72
CA GLY A 116 17.15 53.79 6.42
C GLY A 116 18.44 53.36 7.13
N VAL A 117 18.36 52.59 8.22
CA VAL A 117 19.53 52.10 8.99
C VAL A 117 20.04 50.81 8.39
N PRO A 118 21.37 50.65 8.12
CA PRO A 118 21.93 49.42 7.60
C PRO A 118 21.79 48.22 8.60
N SER A 119 21.35 47.07 8.09
CA SER A 119 21.38 45.78 8.80
C SER A 119 22.22 44.82 7.98
N ASN A 120 23.32 44.31 8.55
CA ASN A 120 24.29 43.47 7.86
C ASN A 120 24.05 42.00 8.05
N GLY A 121 22.89 41.63 8.61
CA GLY A 121 22.50 40.27 8.93
C GLY A 121 21.18 40.24 9.66
N MET A 122 20.91 39.14 10.34
CA MET A 122 19.71 38.92 11.15
C MET A 122 20.05 38.07 12.37
N MET A 123 19.51 38.43 13.54
CA MET A 123 19.47 37.55 14.69
C MET A 123 18.28 36.61 14.56
N CYS A 124 18.41 35.34 14.96
CA CYS A 124 17.40 34.33 14.71
C CYS A 124 16.70 33.87 15.98
N SER A 125 15.43 33.57 15.84
CA SER A 125 14.65 32.74 16.75
C SER A 125 14.97 31.25 16.52
N PHE A 126 14.50 30.37 17.41
CA PHE A 126 14.67 28.94 17.24
C PHE A 126 13.79 28.40 16.10
N GLN A 127 12.62 28.98 15.86
CA GLN A 127 11.73 28.61 14.76
C GLN A 127 12.36 28.85 13.39
N GLU A 128 13.09 29.97 13.22
CA GLU A 128 13.82 30.29 11.99
C GLU A 128 14.95 29.28 11.72
N LEU A 129 15.47 28.65 12.76
CA LEU A 129 16.44 27.56 12.66
C LEU A 129 15.81 26.17 12.47
N GLY A 130 14.48 26.10 12.33
CA GLY A 130 13.76 24.84 12.17
C GLY A 130 13.65 23.99 13.45
N LEU A 131 13.89 24.57 14.62
CA LEU A 131 13.85 23.85 15.89
C LEU A 131 12.47 23.99 16.56
N SER A 132 12.11 22.99 17.38
CA SER A 132 10.98 23.08 18.29
C SER A 132 11.42 23.64 19.65
N HIS A 133 10.46 24.16 20.43
CA HIS A 133 10.76 24.64 21.79
C HIS A 133 11.36 23.53 22.67
N GLY A 134 10.96 22.26 22.49
CA GLY A 134 11.56 21.13 23.22
C GLY A 134 13.07 20.97 22.98
N CYS A 135 13.59 21.36 21.81
CA CYS A 135 15.03 21.32 21.55
C CYS A 135 15.79 22.41 22.34
N VAL A 136 15.17 23.55 22.58
CA VAL A 136 15.73 24.72 23.26
C VAL A 136 14.75 25.27 24.30
N PRO A 137 14.46 24.52 25.37
CA PRO A 137 13.38 24.83 26.32
C PRO A 137 13.59 26.13 27.13
N TYR A 138 14.78 26.70 27.08
CA TYR A 138 15.11 27.99 27.66
C TYR A 138 14.82 29.18 26.73
N ALA A 139 14.40 28.91 25.51
CA ALA A 139 14.11 29.94 24.49
C ALA A 139 12.76 30.62 24.76
N CYS A 140 12.72 31.93 24.50
CA CYS A 140 11.46 32.67 24.46
C CYS A 140 10.66 32.27 23.22
N GLU A 141 9.36 32.04 23.34
CA GLU A 141 8.50 31.65 22.19
C GLU A 141 8.45 32.73 21.09
N ASN A 142 8.42 34.00 21.50
CA ASN A 142 8.35 35.11 20.58
C ASN A 142 9.58 36.02 20.74
N GLY A 143 10.68 35.68 20.07
CA GLY A 143 11.90 36.48 20.14
C GLY A 143 13.15 35.75 19.66
N ILE A 144 14.27 36.39 19.83
CA ILE A 144 15.58 35.84 19.47
C ILE A 144 15.94 34.72 20.48
N LEU A 145 16.56 33.66 19.97
CA LEU A 145 17.12 32.60 20.79
C LEU A 145 18.37 33.12 21.52
N PHE A 146 18.32 33.26 22.82
CA PHE A 146 19.52 33.48 23.64
C PHE A 146 20.12 32.13 24.06
N LEU A 147 21.41 31.97 23.77
CA LEU A 147 22.18 30.79 24.05
C LEU A 147 22.83 30.87 25.46
N PRO A 148 23.21 29.74 26.08
CA PRO A 148 23.94 29.76 27.35
C PRO A 148 25.16 30.65 27.31
N ALA A 149 25.43 31.38 28.40
CA ALA A 149 26.53 32.33 28.47
C ALA A 149 27.95 31.73 28.27
N SER A 150 28.08 30.41 28.40
CA SER A 150 29.31 29.66 28.13
C SER A 150 29.51 29.35 26.63
N THR A 151 28.57 29.67 25.75
CA THR A 151 28.68 29.39 24.31
C THR A 151 29.84 30.21 23.70
N PRO A 152 30.74 29.60 22.91
CA PRO A 152 31.80 30.33 22.22
C PRO A 152 31.23 31.31 21.19
N VAL A 153 31.86 32.50 21.06
CA VAL A 153 31.47 33.50 20.06
C VAL A 153 32.12 33.20 18.71
N GLY A 154 31.38 33.36 17.61
CA GLY A 154 31.89 33.12 16.26
C GLY A 154 31.86 31.63 15.81
N GLU A 155 31.34 30.74 16.66
CA GLU A 155 31.22 29.31 16.29
C GLU A 155 30.03 29.07 15.36
N ASP A 156 30.14 28.06 14.50
CA ASP A 156 29.05 27.63 13.65
C ASP A 156 27.87 27.15 14.51
N ILE A 157 26.69 27.72 14.27
CA ILE A 157 25.48 27.44 15.04
C ILE A 157 25.09 25.96 15.00
N LYS A 158 25.42 25.26 13.90
CA LYS A 158 25.12 23.82 13.75
C LYS A 158 25.81 22.98 14.81
N LYS A 159 27.07 23.29 15.15
CA LYS A 159 27.81 22.59 16.22
C LYS A 159 27.25 22.90 17.61
N VAL A 160 26.82 24.13 17.81
CA VAL A 160 26.29 24.61 19.11
C VAL A 160 24.94 23.98 19.42
N LEU A 161 24.15 23.69 18.39
CA LEU A 161 22.80 23.15 18.52
C LEU A 161 22.70 21.65 18.17
N GLY A 162 23.85 20.95 18.03
CA GLY A 162 23.85 19.51 17.73
C GLY A 162 23.34 19.16 16.33
N LEU A 163 23.38 20.10 15.38
CA LEU A 163 22.95 19.91 14.00
C LEU A 163 24.10 19.51 13.06
N ASP A 164 25.33 19.38 13.58
CA ASP A 164 26.52 18.95 12.83
C ASP A 164 26.65 17.41 12.84
N ASP A 165 25.63 16.74 12.35
CA ASP A 165 25.58 15.27 12.27
C ASP A 165 24.93 14.78 10.97
N TRP A 166 25.26 13.56 10.59
CA TRP A 166 24.62 12.84 9.51
C TRP A 166 23.60 11.85 10.06
N VAL A 167 22.45 11.82 9.44
CA VAL A 167 21.36 10.89 9.81
C VAL A 167 21.12 9.93 8.66
N SER A 168 21.13 8.63 8.96
CA SER A 168 20.69 7.59 8.05
C SER A 168 19.26 7.17 8.40
N ASP A 169 18.35 7.23 7.43
CA ASP A 169 16.98 6.74 7.59
C ASP A 169 16.86 5.33 7.02
N PHE A 170 16.54 4.38 7.90
CA PHE A 170 16.45 2.96 7.56
C PHE A 170 15.03 2.51 7.34
N GLU A 171 14.81 1.76 6.26
CA GLU A 171 13.62 0.92 6.06
C GLU A 171 13.84 -0.45 6.72
N ILE A 172 13.44 -0.58 7.98
CA ILE A 172 13.59 -1.83 8.72
C ILE A 172 12.44 -2.79 8.40
N THR A 173 12.78 -3.96 7.87
CA THR A 173 11.86 -5.03 7.52
C THR A 173 11.18 -5.62 8.77
N SER A 174 10.01 -6.24 8.57
CA SER A 174 9.21 -6.75 9.70
C SER A 174 9.88 -7.87 10.50
N ASN A 175 10.82 -8.59 9.89
CA ASN A 175 11.57 -9.66 10.53
C ASN A 175 12.75 -9.19 11.37
N ARG A 176 13.14 -7.90 11.29
CA ARG A 176 14.31 -7.36 11.98
C ARG A 176 13.95 -6.33 13.06
N PRO A 177 13.12 -6.71 14.07
CA PRO A 177 12.80 -5.79 15.18
C PRO A 177 14.03 -5.33 15.97
N ASP A 178 15.07 -6.13 16.04
CA ASP A 178 16.36 -5.80 16.66
C ASP A 178 17.00 -4.53 16.06
N CYS A 179 16.83 -4.31 14.76
CA CYS A 179 17.34 -3.14 14.04
C CYS A 179 16.48 -1.86 14.24
N LEU A 180 15.36 -1.92 14.96
CA LEU A 180 14.62 -0.73 15.39
C LEU A 180 15.25 -0.07 16.64
N SER A 181 16.57 -0.19 16.76
CA SER A 181 17.37 0.35 17.87
C SER A 181 18.76 0.76 17.40
N VAL A 182 19.34 1.73 18.12
CA VAL A 182 20.73 2.14 17.91
C VAL A 182 21.69 0.97 18.16
N ILE A 183 21.48 0.23 19.25
CA ILE A 183 22.32 -0.94 19.61
C ILE A 183 22.23 -2.03 18.54
N GLY A 184 21.02 -2.30 17.99
CA GLY A 184 20.85 -3.29 16.94
C GLY A 184 21.56 -2.89 15.65
N LEU A 185 21.39 -1.64 15.22
CA LEU A 185 22.10 -1.13 14.04
C LEU A 185 23.61 -0.99 14.26
N ALA A 186 24.06 -0.70 15.48
CA ALA A 186 25.48 -0.72 15.82
C ALA A 186 26.10 -2.14 15.71
N ARG A 187 25.33 -3.17 16.10
CA ARG A 187 25.75 -4.57 15.93
C ARG A 187 25.87 -4.94 14.44
N GLU A 188 24.91 -4.56 13.64
CA GLU A 188 24.95 -4.74 12.18
C GLU A 188 26.11 -3.98 11.55
N THR A 189 26.34 -2.75 12.00
CA THR A 189 27.49 -1.92 11.55
C THR A 189 28.80 -2.60 11.87
N ALA A 190 28.98 -3.05 13.09
CA ALA A 190 30.18 -3.73 13.54
C ALA A 190 30.46 -5.00 12.72
N ALA A 191 29.43 -5.81 12.48
CA ALA A 191 29.52 -7.02 11.65
C ALA A 191 29.88 -6.70 10.20
N THR A 192 29.23 -5.68 9.62
CA THR A 192 29.42 -5.27 8.21
C THR A 192 30.81 -4.67 7.95
N PHE A 193 31.32 -3.87 8.89
CA PHE A 193 32.61 -3.19 8.75
C PHE A 193 33.78 -3.90 9.45
N ASP A 194 33.51 -5.08 10.02
CA ASP A 194 34.52 -5.86 10.76
C ASP A 194 35.15 -5.04 11.92
N ARG A 195 34.31 -4.39 12.72
CA ARG A 195 34.69 -3.54 13.84
C ARG A 195 34.26 -4.16 15.15
N PRO A 196 34.92 -3.78 16.28
CA PRO A 196 34.49 -4.22 17.59
C PRO A 196 33.09 -3.66 17.93
N PHE A 197 32.32 -4.45 18.66
CA PHE A 197 31.03 -4.06 19.19
C PHE A 197 30.99 -4.29 20.69
N SER A 198 30.50 -3.30 21.45
CA SER A 198 30.33 -3.45 22.89
C SER A 198 29.14 -2.65 23.41
N VAL A 199 28.39 -3.26 24.32
CA VAL A 199 27.30 -2.62 25.06
C VAL A 199 27.63 -2.77 26.55
N LYS A 200 27.57 -1.66 27.30
CA LYS A 200 27.74 -1.70 28.75
C LYS A 200 26.43 -2.17 29.38
N THR A 201 26.53 -3.10 30.33
CA THR A 201 25.38 -3.44 31.18
C THR A 201 25.04 -2.24 32.07
N PRO A 202 23.79 -1.80 32.11
CA PRO A 202 23.37 -0.69 32.96
C PRO A 202 23.55 -1.00 34.44
N GLU A 203 24.14 -0.06 35.19
CA GLU A 203 24.38 -0.18 36.62
C GLU A 203 23.50 0.79 37.40
N VAL A 204 22.62 0.26 38.24
CA VAL A 204 21.75 1.03 39.14
C VAL A 204 22.31 0.95 40.55
N LYS A 205 22.64 2.10 41.14
CA LYS A 205 23.21 2.19 42.49
C LYS A 205 22.17 2.04 43.57
N GLY A 206 21.00 2.70 43.36
CA GLY A 206 19.91 2.75 44.32
C GLY A 206 20.19 3.60 45.56
N VAL A 207 19.15 3.88 46.32
CA VAL A 207 19.24 4.68 47.59
C VAL A 207 18.73 3.90 48.80
N GLY A 208 18.56 2.60 48.69
CA GLY A 208 17.93 1.73 49.71
C GLY A 208 16.42 1.65 49.64
N GLY A 209 15.82 0.88 50.56
CA GLY A 209 14.41 0.52 50.54
C GLY A 209 14.17 -0.78 49.77
N ASP A 210 12.91 -1.23 49.74
CA ASP A 210 12.50 -2.40 48.99
C ASP A 210 11.27 -2.03 48.11
N ILE A 211 11.39 -2.19 46.83
CA ILE A 211 10.29 -1.89 45.89
C ILE A 211 9.00 -2.64 46.24
N ASN A 212 9.10 -3.84 46.83
CA ASN A 212 7.95 -4.65 47.23
C ASN A 212 7.11 -4.05 48.35
N GLU A 213 7.68 -3.08 49.12
CA GLU A 213 6.95 -2.32 50.11
C GLU A 213 6.04 -1.23 49.49
N TYR A 214 6.30 -0.87 48.23
CA TYR A 214 5.61 0.22 47.54
C TYR A 214 4.60 -0.30 46.52
N MET A 215 4.94 -1.35 45.79
CA MET A 215 4.07 -1.82 44.72
C MET A 215 4.14 -3.32 44.50
N SER A 216 3.13 -3.82 43.79
CA SER A 216 3.06 -5.19 43.29
C SER A 216 2.57 -5.25 41.87
N VAL A 217 2.99 -6.26 41.14
CA VAL A 217 2.56 -6.51 39.75
C VAL A 217 2.00 -7.91 39.63
N GLU A 218 0.83 -8.04 39.05
CA GLU A 218 0.20 -9.31 38.69
C GLU A 218 -0.01 -9.39 37.18
N VAL A 219 0.55 -10.39 36.54
CA VAL A 219 0.29 -10.70 35.12
C VAL A 219 -0.70 -11.85 35.05
N LYS A 220 -1.96 -11.59 34.68
CA LYS A 220 -3.00 -12.63 34.58
C LYS A 220 -2.94 -13.36 33.25
N ASP A 221 -2.68 -12.66 32.19
CA ASP A 221 -2.62 -13.18 30.81
C ASP A 221 -1.17 -13.33 30.35
N THR A 222 -0.49 -14.32 30.88
CA THR A 222 0.95 -14.58 30.63
C THR A 222 1.25 -14.99 29.19
N ASP A 223 0.26 -15.46 28.44
CA ASP A 223 0.34 -15.74 27.02
C ASP A 223 0.45 -14.46 26.18
N LEU A 224 -0.09 -13.34 26.69
CA LEU A 224 -0.06 -12.03 26.02
C LEU A 224 1.02 -11.09 26.57
N CYS A 225 1.47 -11.32 27.81
CA CYS A 225 2.55 -10.59 28.44
C CYS A 225 3.57 -11.58 29.06
N PRO A 226 4.52 -12.10 28.28
CA PRO A 226 5.52 -13.06 28.78
C PRO A 226 6.40 -12.51 29.88
N ARG A 227 6.72 -11.23 29.86
CA ARG A 227 7.54 -10.61 30.90
C ARG A 227 7.10 -9.18 31.18
N TYR A 228 7.10 -8.79 32.45
CA TYR A 228 6.81 -7.43 32.91
C TYR A 228 7.82 -7.05 33.99
N THR A 229 8.53 -5.96 33.76
CA THR A 229 9.49 -5.41 34.72
C THR A 229 9.08 -4.02 35.14
N ALA A 230 9.31 -3.69 36.42
CA ALA A 230 9.04 -2.35 36.96
C ALA A 230 10.07 -1.92 37.98
N ARG A 231 10.37 -0.60 37.98
CA ARG A 231 11.19 0.07 39.00
C ARG A 231 10.52 1.36 39.45
N ILE A 232 10.83 1.78 40.70
CA ILE A 232 10.31 3.03 41.29
C ILE A 232 11.43 4.04 41.45
N VAL A 233 11.11 5.26 41.09
CA VAL A 233 11.96 6.43 41.31
C VAL A 233 11.19 7.47 42.14
N LYS A 234 11.74 7.93 43.22
CA LYS A 234 11.19 8.94 44.14
C LYS A 234 11.88 10.28 43.98
N ASN A 235 11.27 11.28 44.61
CA ASN A 235 11.80 12.63 44.64
C ASN A 235 12.16 13.19 43.27
N ILE A 236 11.32 12.85 42.29
CA ILE A 236 11.50 13.27 40.89
C ILE A 236 11.48 14.79 40.80
N LYS A 237 12.42 15.30 40.00
CA LYS A 237 12.46 16.68 39.54
C LYS A 237 12.18 16.69 38.04
N ILE A 238 11.03 17.21 37.68
CA ILE A 238 10.67 17.38 36.25
C ILE A 238 11.40 18.62 35.74
N GLU A 239 12.30 18.40 34.82
CA GLU A 239 13.17 19.44 34.22
C GLU A 239 13.37 19.10 32.72
N PRO A 240 13.78 20.05 31.88
CA PRO A 240 14.26 19.77 30.55
C PRO A 240 15.44 18.77 30.56
N SER A 241 15.45 17.87 29.63
CA SER A 241 16.57 16.94 29.40
C SER A 241 17.85 17.67 29.03
N PRO A 242 19.03 17.10 29.29
CA PRO A 242 20.29 17.72 28.89
C PRO A 242 20.41 17.83 27.37
N ALA A 243 21.23 18.76 26.89
CA ALA A 243 21.35 19.06 25.45
C ALA A 243 21.66 17.81 24.61
N TRP A 244 22.65 17.00 25.02
CA TRP A 244 23.00 15.78 24.28
C TRP A 244 21.85 14.79 24.07
N MET A 245 20.94 14.69 25.07
CA MET A 245 19.78 13.80 24.96
C MET A 245 18.72 14.38 24.01
N ARG A 246 18.44 15.69 24.11
CA ARG A 246 17.50 16.40 23.22
C ARG A 246 17.97 16.38 21.76
N GLU A 247 19.25 16.58 21.52
CA GLU A 247 19.91 16.54 20.21
C GLU A 247 19.74 15.16 19.56
N ARG A 248 20.03 14.08 20.29
CA ARG A 248 19.84 12.69 19.81
C ARG A 248 18.38 12.36 19.52
N LEU A 249 17.46 12.74 20.41
CA LEU A 249 16.02 12.56 20.19
C LEU A 249 15.55 13.32 18.94
N HIS A 250 15.95 14.58 18.83
CA HIS A 250 15.62 15.42 17.68
C HIS A 250 16.15 14.82 16.37
N ALA A 251 17.39 14.39 16.33
CA ALA A 251 18.01 13.75 15.16
C ALA A 251 17.27 12.45 14.76
N CYS A 252 16.72 11.72 15.73
CA CYS A 252 15.83 10.58 15.48
C CYS A 252 14.38 10.95 15.12
N GLY A 253 14.05 12.25 15.06
CA GLY A 253 12.70 12.74 14.75
C GLY A 253 11.72 12.71 15.93
N VAL A 254 12.21 12.53 17.15
CA VAL A 254 11.42 12.55 18.39
C VAL A 254 11.50 13.92 19.03
N ARG A 255 10.35 14.52 19.38
CA ARG A 255 10.28 15.82 20.04
C ARG A 255 10.59 15.67 21.54
N PRO A 256 11.62 16.32 22.07
CA PRO A 256 11.88 16.37 23.51
C PRO A 256 10.74 17.03 24.29
N ILE A 257 10.43 16.52 25.48
CA ILE A 257 9.33 17.00 26.35
C ILE A 257 9.89 17.37 27.71
N ASN A 258 10.25 16.39 28.53
CA ASN A 258 10.90 16.53 29.82
C ASN A 258 11.81 15.32 30.09
N ASN A 259 12.66 15.45 31.12
CA ASN A 259 13.67 14.43 31.41
C ASN A 259 13.11 13.00 31.58
N ILE A 260 11.95 12.82 32.19
CA ILE A 260 11.38 11.49 32.45
C ILE A 260 10.81 10.87 31.17
N VAL A 261 10.01 11.62 30.42
CA VAL A 261 9.45 11.18 29.14
C VAL A 261 10.58 10.97 28.11
N ASP A 262 11.56 11.85 28.08
CA ASP A 262 12.70 11.77 27.18
C ASP A 262 13.58 10.56 27.47
N ILE A 263 13.77 10.20 28.77
CA ILE A 263 14.47 8.96 29.15
C ILE A 263 13.76 7.73 28.57
N THR A 264 12.42 7.65 28.65
CA THR A 264 11.68 6.49 28.07
C THR A 264 11.83 6.42 26.56
N ASN A 265 11.74 7.56 25.87
CA ASN A 265 11.94 7.64 24.42
C ASN A 265 13.39 7.34 24.02
N TYR A 266 14.36 7.84 24.79
CA TYR A 266 15.79 7.59 24.57
C TYR A 266 16.12 6.10 24.67
N VAL A 267 15.64 5.43 25.72
CA VAL A 267 15.86 4.00 25.93
C VAL A 267 15.14 3.18 24.86
N MET A 268 13.95 3.58 24.45
CA MET A 268 13.26 2.93 23.34
C MET A 268 14.07 3.00 22.03
N LEU A 269 14.68 4.13 21.73
CA LEU A 269 15.55 4.27 20.55
C LEU A 269 16.88 3.54 20.73
N GLU A 270 17.48 3.59 21.91
CA GLU A 270 18.77 2.97 22.23
C GLU A 270 18.69 1.45 22.18
N TYR A 271 17.72 0.84 22.88
CA TYR A 271 17.55 -0.61 23.05
C TYR A 271 16.53 -1.24 22.10
N GLY A 272 15.59 -0.45 21.54
CA GLY A 272 14.47 -0.98 20.79
C GLY A 272 13.31 -1.46 21.65
N GLN A 273 13.38 -1.29 22.95
CA GLN A 273 12.38 -1.69 23.94
C GLN A 273 11.54 -0.48 24.35
N PRO A 274 10.25 -0.43 23.94
CA PRO A 274 9.36 0.63 24.39
C PRO A 274 9.16 0.57 25.90
N MET A 275 9.11 1.73 26.52
CA MET A 275 8.92 1.91 27.95
C MET A 275 7.76 2.85 28.22
N HIS A 276 7.19 2.73 29.41
CA HIS A 276 6.21 3.68 29.92
C HIS A 276 6.59 4.15 31.33
N ALA A 277 6.13 5.34 31.68
CA ALA A 277 6.29 5.92 33.02
C ALA A 277 4.93 6.31 33.56
N PHE A 278 4.54 5.73 34.68
CA PHE A 278 3.31 6.06 35.40
C PHE A 278 3.58 7.01 36.56
N ASP A 279 2.74 8.00 36.80
CA ASP A 279 2.70 8.71 38.05
C ASP A 279 2.17 7.78 39.16
N TYR A 280 3.00 7.46 40.13
CA TYR A 280 2.67 6.54 41.21
C TYR A 280 1.40 6.92 41.97
N LYS A 281 1.11 8.24 42.17
CA LYS A 281 -0.09 8.70 42.82
C LYS A 281 -1.40 8.29 42.12
N CYS A 282 -1.31 7.95 40.83
CA CYS A 282 -2.42 7.55 39.99
C CYS A 282 -2.68 6.03 40.03
N LEU A 283 -1.80 5.27 40.70
CA LEU A 283 -1.91 3.81 40.84
C LEU A 283 -2.51 3.48 42.19
N SER A 284 -3.75 2.98 42.19
CA SER A 284 -4.47 2.60 43.41
C SER A 284 -3.72 1.47 44.12
N ASP A 285 -3.44 1.68 45.42
CA ASP A 285 -2.73 0.73 46.29
C ASP A 285 -1.34 0.30 45.77
N GLY A 286 -0.74 1.06 44.88
CA GLY A 286 0.54 0.70 44.25
C GLY A 286 0.48 -0.62 43.48
N ARG A 287 -0.65 -0.97 42.90
CA ARG A 287 -0.87 -2.26 42.23
C ARG A 287 -1.04 -2.07 40.74
N ILE A 288 -0.34 -2.91 39.98
CA ILE A 288 -0.53 -3.05 38.53
C ILE A 288 -1.04 -4.46 38.23
N VAL A 289 -2.08 -4.56 37.42
CA VAL A 289 -2.64 -5.82 36.92
C VAL A 289 -2.66 -5.81 35.40
N VAL A 290 -1.89 -6.70 34.78
CA VAL A 290 -1.87 -6.88 33.32
C VAL A 290 -2.85 -7.98 32.94
N ARG A 291 -3.90 -7.62 32.20
CA ARG A 291 -4.97 -8.55 31.84
C ARG A 291 -5.65 -8.16 30.53
N ARG A 292 -6.38 -9.09 29.94
CA ARG A 292 -7.31 -8.73 28.87
C ARG A 292 -8.32 -7.72 29.38
N ALA A 293 -8.63 -6.75 28.54
CA ALA A 293 -9.69 -5.79 28.82
C ALA A 293 -11.06 -6.50 28.90
N ARG A 294 -11.99 -5.93 29.62
CA ARG A 294 -13.37 -6.42 29.69
C ARG A 294 -14.21 -5.71 28.65
N ASN A 295 -15.17 -6.38 28.07
CA ASN A 295 -16.11 -5.75 27.14
C ASN A 295 -16.87 -4.61 27.87
N GLY A 296 -16.85 -3.41 27.27
CA GLY A 296 -17.45 -2.19 27.84
C GLY A 296 -16.51 -1.39 28.74
N GLU A 297 -15.24 -1.79 28.91
CA GLU A 297 -14.22 -0.91 29.47
C GLU A 297 -13.82 0.14 28.43
N SER A 298 -13.51 1.34 28.88
CA SER A 298 -12.98 2.44 28.06
C SER A 298 -11.79 3.10 28.73
N ILE A 299 -10.97 3.76 27.95
CA ILE A 299 -9.82 4.52 28.41
C ILE A 299 -9.64 5.77 27.53
N GLN A 300 -9.34 6.89 28.16
CA GLN A 300 -8.80 8.06 27.45
C GLN A 300 -7.29 7.93 27.37
N THR A 301 -6.76 7.92 26.17
CA THR A 301 -5.32 7.81 25.92
C THR A 301 -4.63 9.17 25.94
N LEU A 302 -3.29 9.19 25.96
CA LEU A 302 -2.47 10.41 26.05
C LEU A 302 -2.70 11.43 24.92
N ASP A 303 -3.31 11.03 23.81
CA ASP A 303 -3.75 11.92 22.73
C ASP A 303 -5.10 12.59 22.99
N GLY A 304 -5.72 12.32 24.13
CA GLY A 304 -7.00 12.90 24.57
C GLY A 304 -8.22 12.24 23.96
N VAL A 305 -8.07 11.10 23.23
CA VAL A 305 -9.16 10.37 22.58
C VAL A 305 -9.67 9.26 23.49
N ASP A 306 -11.00 9.14 23.59
CA ASP A 306 -11.64 8.04 24.31
C ASP A 306 -11.75 6.80 23.40
N HIS A 307 -11.36 5.65 23.92
CA HIS A 307 -11.35 4.37 23.21
C HIS A 307 -12.12 3.32 24.01
N ASP A 308 -13.05 2.63 23.32
CA ASP A 308 -13.70 1.44 23.85
C ASP A 308 -12.79 0.22 23.68
N LEU A 309 -12.65 -0.56 24.76
CA LEU A 309 -11.82 -1.76 24.77
C LEU A 309 -12.67 -3.02 24.63
N SER A 310 -12.06 -4.06 24.09
CA SER A 310 -12.66 -5.39 23.95
C SER A 310 -11.78 -6.47 24.61
N ASP A 311 -12.34 -7.63 24.85
CA ASP A 311 -11.67 -8.80 25.43
C ASP A 311 -10.53 -9.36 24.54
N LYS A 312 -10.37 -8.87 23.31
CA LYS A 312 -9.25 -9.18 22.42
C LYS A 312 -8.03 -8.30 22.66
N MET A 313 -8.16 -7.26 23.49
CA MET A 313 -7.11 -6.28 23.77
C MET A 313 -6.51 -6.52 25.15
N LEU A 314 -5.21 -6.28 25.29
CA LEU A 314 -4.52 -6.32 26.58
C LEU A 314 -4.49 -4.93 27.19
N ALA A 315 -4.83 -4.83 28.46
CA ALA A 315 -4.78 -3.59 29.21
C ALA A 315 -3.85 -3.73 30.42
N ILE A 316 -3.15 -2.65 30.74
CA ILE A 316 -2.47 -2.47 32.02
C ILE A 316 -3.44 -1.71 32.90
N CYS A 317 -3.78 -2.28 34.04
CA CYS A 317 -4.76 -1.74 34.95
C CYS A 317 -4.13 -1.38 36.31
N ASP A 318 -4.63 -0.33 36.93
CA ASP A 318 -4.47 -0.20 38.35
C ASP A 318 -5.55 -1.08 38.98
N ASN A 319 -5.36 -1.87 39.91
CA ASN A 319 -6.34 -2.71 40.56
C ASN A 319 -7.61 -3.05 39.71
N ASP A 320 -8.41 -2.07 39.25
CA ASP A 320 -9.69 -2.27 38.58
C ASP A 320 -9.84 -1.61 37.22
N LYS A 321 -9.30 -0.40 37.01
CA LYS A 321 -9.48 0.36 35.76
C LYS A 321 -8.24 0.36 34.88
N PRO A 322 -8.39 0.41 33.55
CA PRO A 322 -7.28 0.57 32.62
C PRO A 322 -6.52 1.89 32.84
N VAL A 323 -5.20 1.81 32.86
CA VAL A 323 -4.26 2.94 32.91
C VAL A 323 -3.36 3.00 31.68
N ALA A 324 -3.34 1.93 30.88
CA ALA A 324 -2.71 1.93 29.54
C ALA A 324 -3.30 0.83 28.65
N VAL A 325 -3.26 1.04 27.34
CA VAL A 325 -3.45 0.00 26.33
C VAL A 325 -2.10 -0.63 26.08
N ALA A 326 -1.90 -1.87 26.52
CA ALA A 326 -0.62 -2.55 26.54
C ALA A 326 0.08 -2.55 25.17
N GLY A 327 1.29 -2.01 25.12
CA GLY A 327 2.11 -1.92 23.95
C GLY A 327 1.64 -0.93 22.86
N VAL A 328 0.58 -0.16 23.11
CA VAL A 328 0.05 0.82 22.14
C VAL A 328 0.21 2.24 22.66
N MET A 329 -0.49 2.61 23.77
CA MET A 329 -0.44 3.96 24.31
C MET A 329 -0.84 4.00 25.78
N GLY A 330 -0.20 4.88 26.56
CA GLY A 330 -0.54 5.18 27.94
C GLY A 330 -1.90 5.88 28.07
N GLY A 331 -2.50 5.79 29.26
CA GLY A 331 -3.71 6.51 29.60
C GLY A 331 -3.43 7.91 30.14
N ALA A 332 -4.28 8.87 29.79
CA ALA A 332 -4.22 10.23 30.32
C ALA A 332 -4.42 10.27 31.87
N ASN A 333 -5.04 9.25 32.42
CA ASN A 333 -5.30 9.11 33.86
C ASN A 333 -4.07 8.70 34.70
N SER A 334 -2.92 8.49 34.08
CA SER A 334 -1.67 8.11 34.75
C SER A 334 -0.44 8.84 34.19
N GLU A 335 -0.68 9.94 33.46
CA GLU A 335 0.34 10.75 32.83
C GLU A 335 1.29 11.43 33.83
N ILE A 336 2.55 11.62 33.41
CA ILE A 336 3.55 12.39 34.15
C ILE A 336 3.26 13.87 34.02
N MET A 337 3.04 14.52 35.16
CA MET A 337 2.74 15.95 35.25
C MET A 337 3.89 16.69 35.94
N ASP A 338 3.92 18.02 35.87
CA ASP A 338 4.97 18.87 36.48
C ASP A 338 5.07 18.68 38.01
N ASP A 339 3.99 18.25 38.65
CA ASP A 339 3.95 18.01 40.10
C ASP A 339 4.23 16.55 40.48
N THR A 340 4.51 15.67 39.54
CA THR A 340 4.85 14.26 39.79
C THR A 340 6.08 14.15 40.69
N LYS A 341 5.99 13.33 41.76
CA LYS A 341 7.06 13.13 42.77
C LYS A 341 7.60 11.71 42.76
N THR A 342 6.82 10.75 42.33
CA THR A 342 7.21 9.34 42.29
C THR A 342 6.73 8.74 40.98
N VAL A 343 7.62 8.07 40.31
CA VAL A 343 7.39 7.46 38.98
C VAL A 343 7.62 5.96 39.06
N VAL A 344 6.75 5.21 38.42
CA VAL A 344 6.95 3.78 38.10
C VAL A 344 7.38 3.67 36.67
N PHE A 345 8.61 3.26 36.41
CA PHE A 345 9.03 2.84 35.10
C PHE A 345 8.56 1.42 34.80
N GLU A 346 7.93 1.24 33.67
CA GLU A 346 7.53 -0.03 33.08
C GLU A 346 8.42 -0.37 31.90
N SER A 347 8.84 -1.62 31.83
CA SER A 347 9.40 -2.23 30.62
C SER A 347 8.84 -3.65 30.51
N ALA A 348 8.03 -3.90 29.51
CA ALA A 348 7.32 -5.17 29.38
C ALA A 348 7.46 -5.74 27.97
N ASN A 349 7.21 -7.04 27.85
CA ASN A 349 7.11 -7.72 26.57
C ASN A 349 5.67 -8.12 26.33
N PHE A 350 5.13 -7.77 25.15
CA PHE A 350 3.76 -8.05 24.77
C PHE A 350 3.70 -8.88 23.49
N HIS A 351 2.70 -9.74 23.38
CA HIS A 351 2.49 -10.58 22.21
C HIS A 351 2.20 -9.72 20.96
N GLY A 352 3.08 -9.78 19.97
CA GLY A 352 3.10 -8.85 18.83
C GLY A 352 1.81 -8.86 17.99
N ALA A 353 1.21 -10.05 17.76
CA ALA A 353 -0.02 -10.14 16.99
C ALA A 353 -1.19 -9.45 17.71
N THR A 354 -1.28 -9.56 19.04
CA THR A 354 -2.31 -8.88 19.85
C THR A 354 -2.13 -7.36 19.79
N VAL A 355 -0.91 -6.86 19.94
CA VAL A 355 -0.63 -5.42 19.82
C VAL A 355 -1.02 -4.90 18.44
N ARG A 356 -0.68 -5.61 17.38
CA ARG A 356 -1.05 -5.24 16.00
C ARG A 356 -2.56 -5.18 15.80
N ILE A 357 -3.29 -6.19 16.27
CA ILE A 357 -4.76 -6.23 16.17
C ILE A 357 -5.37 -5.07 16.95
N THR A 358 -4.90 -4.83 18.17
CA THR A 358 -5.34 -3.72 19.03
C THR A 358 -5.08 -2.37 18.36
N ALA A 359 -3.86 -2.11 17.94
CA ALA A 359 -3.47 -0.87 17.27
C ALA A 359 -4.34 -0.59 16.02
N LYS A 360 -4.58 -1.63 15.21
CA LYS A 360 -5.46 -1.53 14.03
C LYS A 360 -6.91 -1.25 14.41
N ALA A 361 -7.44 -1.93 15.43
CA ALA A 361 -8.83 -1.75 15.86
C ALA A 361 -9.10 -0.34 16.42
N LEU A 362 -8.11 0.24 17.11
CA LEU A 362 -8.18 1.61 17.64
C LEU A 362 -7.77 2.67 16.62
N GLY A 363 -7.32 2.29 15.43
CA GLY A 363 -6.81 3.23 14.42
C GLY A 363 -5.51 3.94 14.81
N MET A 364 -4.75 3.37 15.76
CA MET A 364 -3.55 3.96 16.35
C MET A 364 -2.29 3.23 15.87
N ARG A 365 -1.33 3.95 15.36
CA ARG A 365 0.02 3.43 15.07
C ARG A 365 1.04 4.30 15.78
N THR A 366 1.71 3.72 16.79
CA THR A 366 2.71 4.40 17.59
C THR A 366 4.09 3.78 17.40
N GLU A 367 5.16 4.46 17.81
CA GLU A 367 6.52 3.94 17.82
C GLU A 367 6.64 2.67 18.69
N ALA A 368 5.87 2.61 19.78
CA ALA A 368 5.78 1.43 20.64
C ALA A 368 5.10 0.26 19.91
N SER A 369 3.88 0.47 19.38
CA SER A 369 3.14 -0.60 18.69
C SER A 369 3.89 -1.13 17.47
N GLY A 370 4.58 -0.25 16.74
CA GLY A 370 5.41 -0.62 15.58
C GLY A 370 6.60 -1.52 15.93
N ARG A 371 7.11 -1.46 17.17
CA ARG A 371 8.16 -2.36 17.67
C ARG A 371 7.57 -3.65 18.21
N PHE A 372 6.58 -3.57 19.10
CA PHE A 372 5.96 -4.76 19.69
C PHE A 372 5.34 -5.69 18.66
N GLU A 373 4.67 -5.16 17.63
CA GLU A 373 4.01 -5.98 16.60
C GLU A 373 4.98 -6.92 15.84
N LYS A 374 6.27 -6.60 15.84
CA LYS A 374 7.32 -7.39 15.18
C LYS A 374 7.92 -8.49 16.06
N GLY A 375 7.59 -8.50 17.36
CA GLY A 375 8.08 -9.48 18.32
C GLY A 375 9.45 -9.12 18.91
N LEU A 376 9.45 -8.55 20.09
CA LEU A 376 10.67 -8.19 20.84
C LEU A 376 11.14 -9.34 21.73
N ASP A 377 12.44 -9.30 22.09
CA ASP A 377 13.01 -10.23 23.06
C ASP A 377 12.58 -9.85 24.50
N PRO A 378 11.95 -10.77 25.26
CA PRO A 378 11.56 -10.49 26.64
C PRO A 378 12.69 -10.11 27.58
N ARG A 379 13.95 -10.49 27.27
CA ARG A 379 15.11 -10.18 28.12
C ARG A 379 15.53 -8.72 28.08
N MET A 380 15.23 -8.05 26.98
CA MET A 380 15.56 -6.61 26.84
C MET A 380 14.81 -5.74 27.84
N THR A 381 13.70 -6.24 28.39
CA THR A 381 12.91 -5.49 29.37
C THR A 381 13.74 -5.12 30.61
N LEU A 382 14.58 -6.03 31.09
CA LEU A 382 15.40 -5.83 32.26
C LEU A 382 16.50 -4.79 32.02
N ASP A 383 17.22 -4.93 30.91
CA ASP A 383 18.29 -3.97 30.57
C ASP A 383 17.73 -2.57 30.32
N ALA A 384 16.59 -2.48 29.64
CA ALA A 384 15.94 -1.21 29.34
C ALA A 384 15.47 -0.47 30.62
N VAL A 385 14.80 -1.15 31.55
CA VAL A 385 14.35 -0.50 32.80
C VAL A 385 15.54 -0.10 33.68
N ASN A 386 16.63 -0.90 33.71
CA ASN A 386 17.84 -0.54 34.41
C ASN A 386 18.53 0.67 33.75
N ARG A 387 18.57 0.72 32.40
CA ARG A 387 19.13 1.87 31.69
C ARG A 387 18.37 3.16 31.98
N ALA A 388 17.04 3.11 32.03
CA ALA A 388 16.25 4.27 32.42
C ALA A 388 16.58 4.76 33.82
N CYS A 389 16.70 3.84 34.78
CA CYS A 389 17.08 4.18 36.13
C CYS A 389 18.53 4.72 36.25
N GLU A 390 19.47 4.12 35.52
CA GLU A 390 20.84 4.63 35.42
C GLU A 390 20.87 6.06 34.87
N LEU A 391 20.06 6.36 33.85
CA LEU A 391 19.95 7.72 33.30
C LEU A 391 19.33 8.69 34.32
N VAL A 392 18.34 8.29 35.11
CA VAL A 392 17.79 9.10 36.19
C VAL A 392 18.86 9.45 37.20
N GLU A 393 19.69 8.46 37.61
CA GLU A 393 20.80 8.69 38.55
C GLU A 393 21.88 9.60 37.96
N GLN A 394 22.25 9.39 36.69
CA GLN A 394 23.24 10.21 35.98
C GLN A 394 22.81 11.67 35.87
N LEU A 395 21.51 11.91 35.68
CA LEU A 395 20.93 13.25 35.56
C LEU A 395 20.63 13.89 36.92
N GLY A 396 20.68 13.15 38.02
CA GLY A 396 20.22 13.61 39.33
C GLY A 396 18.69 13.94 39.33
N ALA A 397 17.93 13.29 38.45
CA ALA A 397 16.54 13.58 38.24
C ALA A 397 15.61 12.94 39.29
N GLY A 398 16.12 12.07 40.13
CA GLY A 398 15.37 11.39 41.20
C GLY A 398 16.19 10.35 41.92
N GLU A 399 15.56 9.63 42.84
CA GLU A 399 16.16 8.62 43.72
C GLU A 399 15.58 7.24 43.39
N VAL A 400 16.36 6.33 42.86
CA VAL A 400 15.93 4.96 42.48
C VAL A 400 15.85 4.10 43.74
N ILE A 401 14.67 3.49 43.98
CA ILE A 401 14.47 2.54 45.10
C ILE A 401 15.13 1.20 44.76
N ASP A 402 15.74 0.56 45.76
CA ASP A 402 16.38 -0.75 45.57
C ASP A 402 15.35 -1.83 45.19
N GLY A 403 15.86 -2.84 44.49
CA GLY A 403 15.03 -3.92 43.99
C GLY A 403 14.40 -3.64 42.59
N ILE A 404 13.82 -4.66 42.08
CA ILE A 404 13.09 -4.65 40.81
C ILE A 404 11.94 -5.64 40.91
N ILE A 405 10.79 -5.30 40.38
CA ILE A 405 9.74 -6.28 40.13
C ILE A 405 9.99 -6.86 38.75
N ASP A 406 10.16 -8.16 38.69
CA ASP A 406 10.39 -8.91 37.46
C ASP A 406 9.49 -10.15 37.44
N VAL A 407 8.39 -10.06 36.70
CA VAL A 407 7.46 -11.17 36.48
C VAL A 407 7.83 -11.80 35.15
N ASP A 408 8.65 -12.86 35.20
CA ASP A 408 9.18 -13.53 34.01
C ASP A 408 8.49 -14.89 33.79
N ASN A 409 7.71 -15.00 32.74
CA ASN A 409 7.08 -16.23 32.24
C ASN A 409 7.60 -16.59 30.84
N SER A 410 8.69 -15.97 30.39
CA SER A 410 9.27 -16.22 29.07
C SER A 410 10.07 -17.54 29.04
N ASP A 411 10.27 -18.09 27.83
CA ASP A 411 11.14 -19.25 27.67
C ASP A 411 12.60 -18.87 27.91
N PRO A 412 13.27 -19.50 28.90
CA PRO A 412 14.68 -19.21 29.21
C PRO A 412 15.65 -19.79 28.18
N ASN A 413 15.22 -20.67 27.29
CA ASN A 413 16.08 -21.43 26.41
C ASN A 413 16.38 -20.67 25.11
N HIS A 414 17.62 -20.78 24.64
CA HIS A 414 17.95 -20.39 23.27
C HIS A 414 17.30 -21.32 22.27
N LYS A 415 16.77 -20.74 21.20
CA LYS A 415 16.36 -21.52 20.04
C LYS A 415 17.58 -22.17 19.40
N ARG A 416 17.47 -23.46 19.08
CA ARG A 416 18.53 -24.24 18.45
C ARG A 416 18.03 -24.81 17.14
N LEU A 417 18.85 -24.73 16.11
CA LEU A 417 18.56 -25.23 14.78
C LEU A 417 19.71 -26.16 14.31
N PRO A 418 19.44 -27.20 13.54
CA PRO A 418 20.51 -28.01 12.95
C PRO A 418 21.46 -27.14 12.12
N PHE A 419 22.75 -27.31 12.29
CA PHE A 419 23.77 -26.66 11.48
C PHE A 419 24.09 -27.57 10.27
N GLU A 420 23.63 -27.17 9.08
CA GLU A 420 23.69 -27.98 7.86
C GLU A 420 24.46 -27.24 6.74
N PRO A 421 25.79 -27.06 6.85
CA PRO A 421 26.57 -26.21 5.95
C PRO A 421 26.49 -26.64 4.48
N ASP A 422 26.45 -27.94 4.19
CA ASP A 422 26.31 -28.44 2.80
C ASP A 422 24.96 -28.07 2.19
N LYS A 423 23.88 -28.14 2.97
CA LYS A 423 22.56 -27.73 2.50
C LYS A 423 22.45 -26.22 2.32
N MET A 424 23.10 -25.43 3.18
CA MET A 424 23.16 -23.98 3.01
C MET A 424 23.93 -23.63 1.73
N ASN A 425 25.08 -24.26 1.47
CA ASN A 425 25.82 -24.09 0.22
C ASN A 425 24.96 -24.45 -0.99
N ALA A 426 24.25 -25.57 -0.96
CA ALA A 426 23.37 -25.98 -2.05
C ALA A 426 22.21 -24.98 -2.27
N LEU A 427 21.65 -24.44 -1.20
CA LEU A 427 20.58 -23.42 -1.28
C LEU A 427 21.10 -22.11 -1.89
N LEU A 428 22.29 -21.67 -1.48
CA LEU A 428 22.88 -20.39 -1.88
C LEU A 428 23.62 -20.46 -3.21
N GLY A 429 23.93 -21.65 -3.74
CA GLY A 429 24.78 -21.82 -4.91
C GLY A 429 26.24 -21.45 -4.63
N LEU A 430 26.72 -21.72 -3.42
CA LEU A 430 28.07 -21.40 -2.95
C LEU A 430 28.83 -22.67 -2.54
N GLU A 431 30.14 -22.53 -2.38
CA GLU A 431 31.06 -23.59 -1.90
C GLU A 431 31.93 -23.06 -0.75
N LEU A 432 31.27 -22.50 0.30
CA LEU A 432 31.96 -22.03 1.48
C LEU A 432 32.34 -23.19 2.38
N SER A 433 33.53 -23.14 2.99
CA SER A 433 33.89 -24.08 4.03
C SER A 433 33.03 -23.89 5.28
N THR A 434 32.95 -24.91 6.11
CA THR A 434 32.23 -24.86 7.39
C THR A 434 32.78 -23.75 8.29
N GLU A 435 34.10 -23.56 8.32
CA GLU A 435 34.77 -22.54 9.11
C GLU A 435 34.43 -21.12 8.63
N GLU A 436 34.30 -20.90 7.34
CA GLU A 436 33.88 -19.61 6.76
C GLU A 436 32.44 -19.29 7.15
N GLN A 437 31.53 -20.25 7.04
CA GLN A 437 30.13 -20.08 7.44
C GLN A 437 30.01 -19.78 8.93
N VAL A 438 30.69 -20.51 9.79
CA VAL A 438 30.74 -20.28 11.25
C VAL A 438 31.24 -18.85 11.52
N LYS A 439 32.34 -18.42 10.93
CA LYS A 439 32.90 -17.08 11.12
C LYS A 439 31.93 -15.97 10.73
N LEU A 440 31.16 -16.14 9.66
CA LEU A 440 30.14 -15.17 9.24
C LEU A 440 29.00 -15.08 10.25
N LEU A 441 28.55 -16.22 10.78
CA LEU A 441 27.50 -16.30 11.79
C LEU A 441 27.94 -15.74 13.14
N GLU A 442 29.18 -16.02 13.57
CA GLU A 442 29.73 -15.51 14.84
C GLU A 442 29.79 -13.98 14.90
N LYS A 443 30.04 -13.31 13.76
CA LYS A 443 30.00 -11.83 13.66
C LYS A 443 28.63 -11.25 14.04
N LEU A 444 27.57 -12.02 13.85
CA LEU A 444 26.20 -11.66 14.15
C LEU A 444 25.73 -12.16 15.52
N GLY A 445 26.63 -12.76 16.31
CA GLY A 445 26.36 -13.26 17.65
C GLY A 445 25.76 -14.66 17.71
N PHE A 446 25.66 -15.38 16.59
CA PHE A 446 25.31 -16.79 16.62
C PHE A 446 26.46 -17.63 17.21
N LYS A 447 26.15 -18.75 17.82
CA LYS A 447 27.14 -19.73 18.26
C LYS A 447 26.85 -21.08 17.62
N ILE A 448 27.90 -21.84 17.34
CA ILE A 448 27.74 -23.20 16.86
C ILE A 448 28.20 -24.15 17.98
N GLU A 449 27.27 -24.96 18.49
CA GLU A 449 27.51 -25.90 19.58
C GLU A 449 26.87 -27.26 19.23
N ASN A 450 27.64 -28.34 19.34
CA ASN A 450 27.17 -29.71 19.08
C ASN A 450 26.45 -29.92 17.74
N ASN A 451 26.95 -29.27 16.69
CA ASN A 451 26.35 -29.28 15.35
C ASN A 451 24.96 -28.61 15.28
N GLU A 452 24.70 -27.67 16.18
CA GLU A 452 23.52 -26.84 16.19
C GLU A 452 23.89 -25.36 16.18
N VAL A 453 23.07 -24.55 15.51
CA VAL A 453 23.09 -23.10 15.57
C VAL A 453 22.32 -22.66 16.80
N VAL A 454 23.02 -22.00 17.74
CA VAL A 454 22.39 -21.33 18.88
C VAL A 454 22.02 -19.93 18.46
N VAL A 455 20.73 -19.67 18.34
CA VAL A 455 20.20 -18.40 17.86
C VAL A 455 20.28 -17.36 18.97
N PRO A 456 20.81 -16.16 18.72
CA PRO A 456 20.76 -15.04 19.67
C PRO A 456 19.31 -14.68 20.00
N PHE A 457 19.04 -14.31 21.24
CA PHE A 457 17.67 -14.01 21.68
C PHE A 457 17.03 -12.84 20.93
N PHE A 458 17.79 -11.82 20.58
CA PHE A 458 17.29 -10.67 19.82
C PHE A 458 16.90 -10.99 18.36
N ARG A 459 17.26 -12.20 17.83
CA ARG A 459 16.89 -12.69 16.50
C ARG A 459 15.65 -13.57 16.60
N THR A 460 14.52 -12.97 16.83
CA THR A 460 13.22 -13.65 16.95
C THR A 460 12.73 -14.23 15.63
N ASP A 461 13.25 -13.75 14.52
CA ASP A 461 12.94 -14.12 13.13
C ASP A 461 13.56 -15.44 12.68
N ILE A 462 14.65 -15.89 13.28
CA ILE A 462 15.37 -17.10 12.86
C ILE A 462 14.65 -18.35 13.36
N ASN A 463 14.03 -19.10 12.45
CA ASN A 463 13.20 -20.27 12.75
C ASN A 463 13.58 -21.53 11.98
N ARG A 464 14.30 -21.40 10.87
CA ARG A 464 14.63 -22.49 9.96
C ARG A 464 16.05 -22.32 9.41
N MET A 465 16.55 -23.39 8.79
CA MET A 465 17.86 -23.41 8.15
C MET A 465 17.99 -22.32 7.06
N CYS A 466 16.93 -22.06 6.30
CA CYS A 466 16.97 -21.02 5.27
C CYS A 466 17.18 -19.61 5.85
N ASP A 467 16.66 -19.35 7.06
CA ASP A 467 16.87 -18.08 7.74
C ASP A 467 18.34 -17.92 8.15
N VAL A 468 18.99 -19.03 8.58
CA VAL A 468 20.43 -19.05 8.87
C VAL A 468 21.25 -18.91 7.59
N ALA A 469 20.83 -19.53 6.49
CA ALA A 469 21.49 -19.40 5.19
C ALA A 469 21.42 -17.94 4.67
N GLU A 470 20.33 -17.22 4.90
CA GLU A 470 20.21 -15.80 4.60
C GLU A 470 21.28 -14.98 5.33
N GLU A 471 21.52 -15.28 6.60
CA GLU A 471 22.56 -14.60 7.38
C GLU A 471 23.97 -14.82 6.81
N VAL A 472 24.25 -16.05 6.38
CA VAL A 472 25.51 -16.36 5.69
C VAL A 472 25.63 -15.61 4.37
N ALA A 473 24.54 -15.60 3.55
CA ALA A 473 24.54 -14.96 2.23
C ALA A 473 24.74 -13.45 2.32
N ARG A 474 24.03 -12.76 3.22
CA ARG A 474 24.10 -11.31 3.37
C ARG A 474 25.45 -10.85 3.90
N MET A 475 26.08 -11.62 4.81
CA MET A 475 27.41 -11.31 5.35
C MET A 475 28.54 -11.71 4.39
N TYR A 476 28.33 -12.73 3.56
CA TYR A 476 29.23 -13.06 2.47
C TYR A 476 29.23 -11.98 1.38
N GLY A 477 28.07 -11.45 1.08
CA GLY A 477 27.76 -10.42 0.09
C GLY A 477 27.04 -10.99 -1.13
N TYR A 478 25.82 -10.54 -1.35
CA TYR A 478 25.00 -10.97 -2.49
C TYR A 478 25.65 -10.69 -3.84
N ASP A 479 26.43 -9.61 -3.94
CA ASP A 479 27.21 -9.22 -5.12
C ASP A 479 28.31 -10.21 -5.49
N LYS A 480 28.73 -11.06 -4.54
CA LYS A 480 29.75 -12.09 -4.74
C LYS A 480 29.17 -13.45 -5.11
N ILE A 481 27.86 -13.63 -5.03
CA ILE A 481 27.21 -14.88 -5.41
C ILE A 481 27.24 -14.99 -6.95
N PRO A 482 27.83 -16.07 -7.52
CA PRO A 482 27.96 -16.19 -8.94
C PRO A 482 26.62 -16.35 -9.65
N THR A 483 26.45 -15.66 -10.77
CA THR A 483 25.31 -15.86 -11.65
C THR A 483 25.45 -17.18 -12.38
N THR A 484 24.47 -18.07 -12.25
CA THR A 484 24.44 -19.36 -12.96
C THR A 484 23.41 -19.36 -14.06
N LEU A 485 23.65 -20.19 -15.09
CA LEU A 485 22.64 -20.43 -16.11
C LEU A 485 21.50 -21.29 -15.54
N TYR A 486 20.33 -21.05 -16.06
CA TYR A 486 19.15 -21.85 -15.73
C TYR A 486 19.36 -23.29 -16.19
N ALA A 487 19.23 -24.26 -15.30
CA ALA A 487 19.32 -25.67 -15.58
C ALA A 487 18.07 -26.40 -15.06
N GLY A 488 17.41 -27.15 -15.92
CA GLY A 488 16.21 -27.89 -15.59
C GLY A 488 15.76 -28.77 -16.76
N GLU A 489 14.84 -29.67 -16.47
CA GLU A 489 14.18 -30.44 -17.53
C GLU A 489 13.36 -29.50 -18.40
N MET A 490 13.53 -29.59 -19.72
CA MET A 490 12.72 -28.84 -20.65
C MET A 490 11.37 -29.53 -20.78
N VAL A 491 10.34 -28.83 -20.36
CA VAL A 491 8.94 -29.23 -20.59
C VAL A 491 8.36 -28.37 -21.71
N GLN A 492 7.56 -28.97 -22.58
CA GLN A 492 6.82 -28.23 -23.58
C GLN A 492 5.76 -27.37 -22.88
N GLY A 493 5.87 -26.07 -23.07
CA GLY A 493 4.82 -25.15 -22.58
C GLY A 493 3.62 -25.16 -23.50
N GLU A 494 2.43 -25.28 -22.95
CA GLU A 494 1.17 -25.23 -23.69
C GLU A 494 0.22 -24.22 -23.06
N PHE A 495 -0.61 -23.61 -23.89
CA PHE A 495 -1.73 -22.81 -23.39
C PHE A 495 -2.88 -23.71 -22.98
N THR A 496 -3.53 -23.39 -21.86
CA THR A 496 -4.77 -24.05 -21.48
C THR A 496 -5.85 -23.77 -22.52
N PRO A 497 -6.89 -24.62 -22.60
CA PRO A 497 -8.02 -24.37 -23.53
C PRO A 497 -8.63 -22.98 -23.37
N SER A 498 -8.77 -22.48 -22.13
CA SER A 498 -9.26 -21.12 -21.87
C SER A 498 -8.34 -20.05 -22.47
N GLN A 499 -7.02 -20.17 -22.24
CA GLN A 499 -6.03 -19.25 -22.81
C GLN A 499 -6.02 -19.28 -24.34
N GLN A 500 -6.21 -20.46 -24.95
CA GLN A 500 -6.32 -20.59 -26.40
C GLN A 500 -7.57 -19.88 -26.94
N ALA A 501 -8.73 -20.07 -26.29
CA ALA A 501 -9.98 -19.41 -26.65
C ALA A 501 -9.90 -17.89 -26.48
N GLU A 502 -9.35 -17.39 -25.37
CA GLU A 502 -9.12 -15.96 -25.13
C GLU A 502 -8.21 -15.33 -26.19
N ARG A 503 -7.10 -16.02 -26.53
CA ARG A 503 -6.18 -15.56 -27.59
C ARG A 503 -6.84 -15.54 -28.98
N ALA A 504 -7.63 -16.55 -29.29
CA ALA A 504 -8.39 -16.60 -30.56
C ALA A 504 -9.43 -15.47 -30.62
N ALA A 505 -10.16 -15.22 -29.52
CA ALA A 505 -11.10 -14.11 -29.42
C ALA A 505 -10.42 -12.75 -29.60
N ALA A 506 -9.30 -12.53 -28.92
CA ALA A 506 -8.50 -11.31 -29.04
C ALA A 506 -7.96 -11.13 -30.47
N LEU A 507 -7.55 -12.22 -31.13
CA LEU A 507 -7.08 -12.18 -32.52
C LEU A 507 -8.18 -11.73 -33.46
N VAL A 508 -9.35 -12.34 -33.38
CA VAL A 508 -10.53 -11.97 -34.21
C VAL A 508 -10.88 -10.49 -34.01
N CYS A 509 -10.88 -10.01 -32.76
CA CYS A 509 -11.16 -8.60 -32.48
C CYS A 509 -10.15 -7.68 -33.15
N ARG A 510 -8.86 -7.98 -33.04
CA ARG A 510 -7.78 -7.18 -33.68
C ARG A 510 -7.85 -7.21 -35.21
N GLU A 511 -8.11 -8.38 -35.80
CA GLU A 511 -8.28 -8.52 -37.27
C GLU A 511 -9.53 -7.76 -37.76
N ALA A 512 -10.56 -7.67 -36.94
CA ALA A 512 -11.71 -6.83 -37.21
C ALA A 512 -11.47 -5.33 -36.94
N GLY A 513 -10.26 -4.95 -36.47
CA GLY A 513 -9.82 -3.57 -36.22
C GLY A 513 -10.31 -3.00 -34.91
N PHE A 514 -10.42 -3.82 -33.87
CA PHE A 514 -10.66 -3.38 -32.51
C PHE A 514 -9.33 -3.26 -31.75
N ASP A 515 -9.17 -2.21 -30.97
CA ASP A 515 -8.09 -2.03 -30.05
C ASP A 515 -8.47 -2.61 -28.68
N GLU A 516 -7.48 -3.17 -27.96
CA GLU A 516 -7.71 -3.69 -26.62
C GLU A 516 -7.83 -2.56 -25.62
N SER A 517 -8.81 -2.65 -24.74
CA SER A 517 -8.95 -1.77 -23.58
C SER A 517 -8.96 -2.58 -22.29
N MET A 518 -8.47 -1.95 -21.21
CA MET A 518 -8.53 -2.48 -19.86
C MET A 518 -9.11 -1.40 -18.96
N SER A 519 -10.21 -1.72 -18.30
CA SER A 519 -10.87 -0.83 -17.36
C SER A 519 -10.81 -1.36 -15.93
N HIS A 520 -11.04 -0.47 -14.97
CA HIS A 520 -11.10 -0.85 -13.57
C HIS A 520 -12.25 -1.80 -13.28
N SER A 521 -12.00 -2.81 -12.45
CA SER A 521 -13.04 -3.70 -11.94
C SER A 521 -13.92 -3.03 -10.86
N PHE A 522 -13.47 -1.93 -10.31
CA PHE A 522 -14.19 -1.12 -9.35
C PHE A 522 -14.91 0.00 -10.09
N ILE A 523 -16.19 0.18 -9.82
CA ILE A 523 -17.03 1.18 -10.46
C ILE A 523 -17.85 1.95 -9.45
N SER A 524 -18.47 3.05 -9.91
CA SER A 524 -19.52 3.74 -9.16
C SER A 524 -20.86 3.01 -9.33
N PRO A 525 -21.67 2.87 -8.26
CA PRO A 525 -23.05 2.40 -8.38
C PRO A 525 -23.89 3.22 -9.38
N LYS A 526 -23.57 4.49 -9.59
CA LYS A 526 -24.21 5.40 -10.55
C LYS A 526 -24.11 4.92 -12.01
N PHE A 527 -23.12 4.08 -12.33
CA PHE A 527 -22.94 3.53 -13.67
C PHE A 527 -24.12 2.66 -14.09
N TYR A 528 -24.80 2.00 -13.16
CA TYR A 528 -26.01 1.23 -13.45
C TYR A 528 -27.18 2.14 -13.91
N ASP A 529 -27.30 3.33 -13.31
CA ASP A 529 -28.28 4.34 -13.76
C ASP A 529 -27.95 4.84 -15.17
N MET A 530 -26.64 5.04 -15.44
CA MET A 530 -26.18 5.53 -16.73
C MET A 530 -26.51 4.55 -17.86
N ILE A 531 -26.40 3.24 -17.64
CA ILE A 531 -26.78 2.22 -18.64
C ILE A 531 -28.27 1.89 -18.64
N GLY A 532 -29.08 2.56 -17.79
CA GLY A 532 -30.51 2.47 -17.80
C GLY A 532 -31.12 1.25 -17.10
N TRP A 533 -30.39 0.60 -16.21
CA TRP A 533 -30.93 -0.47 -15.37
C TRP A 533 -31.92 0.09 -14.35
N ASP A 534 -33.04 -0.59 -14.16
CA ASP A 534 -34.05 -0.25 -13.15
C ASP A 534 -33.44 -0.33 -11.73
N GLU A 535 -33.95 0.48 -10.80
CA GLU A 535 -33.44 0.50 -9.40
C GLU A 535 -33.56 -0.88 -8.72
N ASN A 536 -34.57 -1.68 -9.11
CA ASN A 536 -34.79 -3.02 -8.58
C ASN A 536 -34.14 -4.14 -9.41
N ASP A 537 -33.36 -3.83 -10.42
CA ASP A 537 -32.66 -4.84 -11.21
C ASP A 537 -31.68 -5.64 -10.33
N PRO A 538 -31.86 -6.96 -10.21
CA PRO A 538 -31.02 -7.77 -9.33
C PRO A 538 -29.53 -7.74 -9.69
N ARG A 539 -29.20 -7.41 -10.94
CA ARG A 539 -27.81 -7.28 -11.40
C ARG A 539 -27.08 -6.07 -10.80
N ARG A 540 -27.81 -5.12 -10.20
CA ARG A 540 -27.23 -3.98 -9.48
C ARG A 540 -26.68 -4.37 -8.12
N ILE A 541 -27.03 -5.54 -7.59
CA ILE A 541 -26.48 -6.01 -6.30
C ILE A 541 -25.01 -6.33 -6.52
N SER A 542 -24.15 -5.55 -5.89
CA SER A 542 -22.70 -5.59 -6.08
C SER A 542 -21.97 -5.78 -4.74
N THR A 543 -20.82 -6.41 -4.79
CA THR A 543 -19.92 -6.47 -3.64
C THR A 543 -19.33 -5.08 -3.37
N THR A 544 -19.49 -4.58 -2.17
CA THR A 544 -18.99 -3.25 -1.75
C THR A 544 -17.55 -3.36 -1.25
N ILE A 545 -16.71 -2.41 -1.64
CA ILE A 545 -15.32 -2.31 -1.17
C ILE A 545 -15.31 -1.65 0.23
N LEU A 546 -14.63 -2.26 1.18
CA LEU A 546 -14.57 -1.76 2.57
C LEU A 546 -13.89 -0.40 2.71
N ASN A 547 -12.83 -0.17 1.94
CA ASN A 547 -12.01 1.04 1.97
C ASN A 547 -11.78 1.57 0.56
N PRO A 548 -12.84 2.05 -0.15
CA PRO A 548 -12.71 2.49 -1.53
C PRO A 548 -11.89 3.78 -1.63
N LEU A 549 -11.29 4.00 -2.79
CA LEU A 549 -10.59 5.27 -3.11
C LEU A 549 -11.54 6.47 -3.24
N GLY A 550 -12.83 6.21 -3.29
CA GLY A 550 -13.91 7.18 -3.39
C GLY A 550 -15.19 6.50 -3.87
N GLU A 551 -16.30 7.25 -3.96
CA GLU A 551 -17.60 6.73 -4.44
C GLU A 551 -17.51 6.14 -5.85
N ASP A 552 -16.64 6.70 -6.70
CA ASP A 552 -16.48 6.27 -8.08
C ASP A 552 -15.83 4.88 -8.24
N PHE A 553 -15.25 4.33 -7.16
CA PHE A 553 -14.60 3.02 -7.11
C PHE A 553 -15.08 2.18 -5.92
N SER A 554 -16.37 2.29 -5.58
CA SER A 554 -16.90 1.75 -4.33
C SER A 554 -17.50 0.36 -4.42
N VAL A 555 -17.78 -0.15 -5.62
CA VAL A 555 -18.34 -1.48 -5.83
C VAL A 555 -17.62 -2.25 -6.93
N MET A 556 -17.65 -3.57 -6.83
CA MET A 556 -17.17 -4.45 -7.90
C MET A 556 -18.23 -4.55 -9.00
N ARG A 557 -17.81 -4.44 -10.26
CA ARG A 557 -18.69 -4.43 -11.42
C ARG A 557 -19.39 -5.79 -11.66
N THR A 558 -20.66 -5.76 -11.98
CA THR A 558 -21.45 -6.91 -12.42
C THR A 558 -21.68 -6.95 -13.94
N THR A 559 -21.20 -5.96 -14.68
CA THR A 559 -21.16 -5.85 -16.14
C THR A 559 -19.98 -4.98 -16.55
N VAL A 560 -19.41 -5.22 -17.72
CA VAL A 560 -18.31 -4.40 -18.28
C VAL A 560 -18.85 -3.24 -19.11
N LEU A 561 -20.12 -3.29 -19.52
CA LEU A 561 -20.73 -2.32 -20.42
C LEU A 561 -20.53 -0.86 -20.02
N PRO A 562 -20.73 -0.45 -18.75
CA PRO A 562 -20.52 0.95 -18.34
C PRO A 562 -19.09 1.43 -18.61
N SER A 563 -18.11 0.62 -18.26
CA SER A 563 -16.69 0.92 -18.45
C SER A 563 -16.32 1.01 -19.94
N MET A 564 -16.89 0.13 -20.77
CA MET A 564 -16.72 0.18 -22.21
C MET A 564 -17.29 1.48 -22.80
N LEU A 565 -18.49 1.87 -22.36
CA LEU A 565 -19.13 3.12 -22.84
C LEU A 565 -18.35 4.35 -22.37
N ASP A 566 -17.78 4.31 -21.18
CA ASP A 566 -16.92 5.39 -20.66
C ASP A 566 -15.63 5.53 -21.49
N ASN A 567 -14.98 4.42 -21.83
CA ASN A 567 -13.82 4.40 -22.72
C ASN A 567 -14.12 4.95 -24.12
N LEU A 568 -15.28 4.59 -24.68
CA LEU A 568 -15.75 5.15 -25.96
C LEU A 568 -16.04 6.64 -25.84
N ALA A 569 -16.67 7.08 -24.73
CA ALA A 569 -16.96 8.49 -24.45
C ALA A 569 -15.68 9.31 -24.32
N HIS A 570 -14.68 8.76 -23.64
CA HIS A 570 -13.36 9.38 -23.53
C HIS A 570 -12.72 9.62 -24.92
N ASN A 571 -12.74 8.62 -25.78
CA ASN A 571 -12.24 8.75 -27.16
C ASN A 571 -13.05 9.79 -27.95
N HIS A 572 -14.38 9.77 -27.83
CA HIS A 572 -15.26 10.73 -28.50
C HIS A 572 -15.02 12.15 -28.02
N ALA A 573 -14.82 12.38 -26.73
CA ALA A 573 -14.48 13.69 -26.15
C ALA A 573 -13.13 14.22 -26.67
N HIS A 574 -12.18 13.33 -26.97
CA HIS A 574 -10.91 13.67 -27.62
C HIS A 574 -11.02 13.86 -29.14
N ARG A 575 -12.25 13.93 -29.66
CA ARG A 575 -12.55 14.16 -31.09
C ARG A 575 -12.04 13.08 -32.05
N ASN A 576 -11.88 11.85 -31.56
CA ASN A 576 -11.64 10.72 -32.43
C ASN A 576 -12.93 10.44 -33.22
N PRO A 577 -12.91 10.43 -34.57
CA PRO A 577 -14.13 10.29 -35.36
C PRO A 577 -14.71 8.88 -35.27
N THR A 578 -13.87 7.89 -34.95
CA THR A 578 -14.26 6.48 -34.80
C THR A 578 -13.49 5.85 -33.67
N ALA A 579 -14.08 4.89 -32.98
CA ALA A 579 -13.38 3.97 -32.11
C ALA A 579 -14.02 2.59 -32.16
N SER A 580 -13.21 1.55 -32.04
CA SER A 580 -13.66 0.17 -31.89
C SER A 580 -12.74 -0.46 -30.84
N LEU A 581 -13.32 -0.83 -29.70
CA LEU A 581 -12.59 -1.34 -28.52
C LEU A 581 -13.12 -2.70 -28.11
N TYR A 582 -12.25 -3.57 -27.65
CA TYR A 582 -12.62 -4.80 -26.98
C TYR A 582 -11.96 -4.94 -25.61
N GLU A 583 -12.61 -5.63 -24.70
CA GLU A 583 -12.09 -5.95 -23.38
C GLU A 583 -12.44 -7.38 -22.99
N LEU A 584 -11.45 -8.16 -22.56
CA LEU A 584 -11.63 -9.42 -21.85
C LEU A 584 -11.63 -9.11 -20.35
N GLY A 585 -12.80 -8.69 -19.85
CA GLY A 585 -12.97 -8.19 -18.48
C GLY A 585 -13.61 -9.23 -17.58
N THR A 586 -13.29 -9.18 -16.28
CA THR A 586 -13.97 -9.99 -15.27
C THR A 586 -15.11 -9.21 -14.64
N ILE A 587 -16.25 -9.86 -14.45
CA ILE A 587 -17.37 -9.38 -13.64
C ILE A 587 -17.46 -10.19 -12.35
N TYR A 588 -18.14 -9.63 -11.35
CA TYR A 588 -18.18 -10.15 -9.98
C TYR A 588 -19.64 -10.25 -9.53
N THR A 589 -20.24 -11.42 -9.62
CA THR A 589 -21.62 -11.66 -9.23
C THR A 589 -21.67 -12.15 -7.79
N PRO A 590 -22.21 -11.36 -6.84
CA PRO A 590 -22.25 -11.75 -5.44
C PRO A 590 -23.30 -12.83 -5.16
N THR A 591 -23.05 -13.63 -4.14
CA THR A 591 -24.11 -14.39 -3.48
C THR A 591 -25.02 -13.40 -2.76
N VAL A 592 -26.34 -13.52 -2.95
CA VAL A 592 -27.32 -12.59 -2.38
C VAL A 592 -27.95 -13.20 -1.13
N LYS A 593 -27.90 -12.45 -0.02
CA LYS A 593 -28.54 -12.76 1.26
C LYS A 593 -29.31 -11.52 1.72
N ASP A 594 -30.57 -11.70 2.04
CA ASP A 594 -31.48 -10.63 2.47
C ASP A 594 -31.50 -9.39 1.54
N GLY A 595 -31.42 -9.65 0.21
CA GLY A 595 -31.45 -8.60 -0.81
C GLY A 595 -30.16 -7.80 -0.98
N LYS A 596 -29.06 -8.23 -0.35
CA LYS A 596 -27.71 -7.63 -0.44
C LYS A 596 -26.64 -8.68 -0.76
N ALA A 597 -25.49 -8.23 -1.18
CA ALA A 597 -24.33 -9.09 -1.30
C ALA A 597 -23.93 -9.66 0.08
N ASP A 598 -23.72 -10.98 0.16
CA ASP A 598 -23.26 -11.65 1.36
C ASP A 598 -21.78 -11.28 1.61
N PRO A 599 -21.43 -10.59 2.70
CA PRO A 599 -20.06 -10.17 2.96
C PRO A 599 -19.12 -11.33 3.34
N ASP A 600 -19.67 -12.48 3.70
CA ASP A 600 -18.92 -13.65 4.15
C ASP A 600 -18.60 -14.62 2.98
N VAL A 601 -19.13 -14.35 1.77
CA VAL A 601 -18.97 -15.20 0.59
C VAL A 601 -18.32 -14.39 -0.54
N LEU A 602 -17.25 -14.91 -1.11
CA LEU A 602 -16.61 -14.29 -2.28
C LEU A 602 -17.58 -14.30 -3.48
N PRO A 603 -17.61 -13.24 -4.30
CA PRO A 603 -18.42 -13.21 -5.50
C PRO A 603 -17.93 -14.25 -6.52
N HIS A 604 -18.85 -14.71 -7.35
CA HIS A 604 -18.52 -15.52 -8.52
C HIS A 604 -17.87 -14.63 -9.58
N GLU A 605 -16.69 -15.04 -10.03
CA GLU A 605 -15.92 -14.35 -11.07
C GLU A 605 -16.20 -14.99 -12.43
N GLU A 606 -16.56 -14.17 -13.40
CA GLU A 606 -16.84 -14.61 -14.77
C GLU A 606 -16.15 -13.69 -15.78
N LYS A 607 -15.51 -14.25 -16.78
CA LYS A 607 -14.92 -13.49 -17.90
C LYS A 607 -15.94 -13.16 -18.97
N ILE A 608 -15.98 -11.89 -19.34
CA ILE A 608 -16.85 -11.36 -20.39
C ILE A 608 -15.99 -10.75 -21.50
N LEU A 609 -16.21 -11.17 -22.73
CA LEU A 609 -15.71 -10.45 -23.89
C LEU A 609 -16.70 -9.32 -24.21
N THR A 610 -16.26 -8.10 -24.01
CA THR A 610 -17.04 -6.90 -24.31
C THR A 610 -16.47 -6.20 -25.53
N LEU A 611 -17.33 -5.84 -26.47
CA LEU A 611 -17.01 -5.08 -27.68
C LEU A 611 -17.76 -3.75 -27.65
N GLY A 612 -17.11 -2.68 -28.09
CA GLY A 612 -17.73 -1.37 -28.22
C GLY A 612 -17.26 -0.67 -29.49
N SER A 613 -18.14 0.00 -30.23
CA SER A 613 -17.74 0.74 -31.43
C SER A 613 -18.69 1.90 -31.74
N TYR A 614 -18.13 2.99 -32.29
CA TYR A 614 -18.90 4.07 -32.91
C TYR A 614 -18.20 4.57 -34.19
N GLY A 615 -19.03 5.10 -35.14
CA GLY A 615 -18.56 5.81 -36.31
C GLY A 615 -17.95 4.98 -37.44
N ARG A 616 -17.73 3.67 -37.23
CA ARG A 616 -17.05 2.80 -38.19
C ARG A 616 -17.92 1.66 -38.71
N LEU A 617 -18.62 0.94 -37.86
CA LEU A 617 -19.34 -0.28 -38.18
C LEU A 617 -20.83 -0.02 -38.20
N SER A 618 -21.56 -0.67 -39.13
CA SER A 618 -23.00 -0.83 -39.06
C SER A 618 -23.37 -2.01 -38.16
N PHE A 619 -24.64 -2.10 -37.75
CA PHE A 619 -25.17 -3.22 -36.98
C PHE A 619 -24.80 -4.60 -37.57
N PHE A 620 -24.93 -4.75 -38.90
CA PHE A 620 -24.67 -6.04 -39.56
C PHE A 620 -23.14 -6.33 -39.67
N GLN A 621 -22.33 -5.32 -39.85
CA GLN A 621 -20.87 -5.52 -39.80
C GLN A 621 -20.42 -5.92 -38.41
N PHE A 622 -20.97 -5.30 -37.35
CA PHE A 622 -20.69 -5.65 -35.96
C PHE A 622 -21.14 -7.08 -35.63
N LYS A 623 -22.36 -7.48 -36.12
CA LYS A 623 -22.82 -8.88 -36.08
C LYS A 623 -21.82 -9.82 -36.77
N GLY A 624 -21.27 -9.42 -37.91
CA GLY A 624 -20.30 -10.18 -38.67
C GLY A 624 -19.02 -10.46 -37.90
N VAL A 625 -18.58 -9.54 -36.99
CA VAL A 625 -17.46 -9.76 -36.08
C VAL A 625 -17.77 -10.88 -35.11
N ILE A 626 -18.99 -10.89 -34.54
CA ILE A 626 -19.43 -11.96 -33.62
C ILE A 626 -19.53 -13.30 -34.35
N GLU A 627 -20.06 -13.32 -35.57
CA GLU A 627 -20.11 -14.52 -36.42
C GLU A 627 -18.71 -15.05 -36.77
N ALA A 628 -17.75 -14.13 -37.00
CA ALA A 628 -16.36 -14.50 -37.23
C ALA A 628 -15.71 -15.12 -35.98
N LEU A 629 -15.99 -14.57 -34.81
CA LEU A 629 -15.54 -15.12 -33.52
C LEU A 629 -16.09 -16.55 -33.32
N LEU A 630 -17.38 -16.76 -33.47
CA LEU A 630 -18.01 -18.06 -33.30
C LEU A 630 -17.44 -19.10 -34.29
N ARG A 631 -17.18 -18.68 -35.53
CA ARG A 631 -16.56 -19.53 -36.55
C ARG A 631 -15.11 -19.88 -36.23
N GLU A 632 -14.30 -18.90 -35.79
CA GLU A 632 -12.90 -19.14 -35.45
C GLU A 632 -12.79 -20.08 -34.26
N LEU A 633 -13.65 -19.93 -33.27
CA LEU A 633 -13.77 -20.84 -32.14
C LEU A 633 -14.40 -22.20 -32.48
N ASN A 634 -14.74 -22.46 -33.75
CA ASN A 634 -15.40 -23.68 -34.22
C ASN A 634 -16.68 -24.02 -33.44
N ILE A 635 -17.44 -22.99 -33.10
CA ILE A 635 -18.72 -23.14 -32.39
C ILE A 635 -19.85 -23.37 -33.41
N LYS A 636 -20.58 -24.48 -33.23
CA LYS A 636 -21.75 -24.86 -33.99
C LYS A 636 -23.04 -24.53 -33.23
N GLY A 637 -24.19 -24.55 -33.92
CA GLY A 637 -25.49 -24.32 -33.27
C GLY A 637 -25.75 -22.88 -32.83
N ALA A 638 -24.93 -21.93 -33.26
CA ALA A 638 -25.11 -20.52 -32.95
C ALA A 638 -26.32 -19.92 -33.70
N SER A 639 -27.13 -19.15 -32.98
CA SER A 639 -28.29 -18.45 -33.53
C SER A 639 -28.50 -17.10 -32.86
N PHE A 640 -29.33 -16.25 -33.44
CA PHE A 640 -29.60 -14.90 -32.96
C PHE A 640 -31.11 -14.69 -32.81
N ALA A 641 -31.52 -14.16 -31.65
CA ALA A 641 -32.92 -13.84 -31.39
C ALA A 641 -33.08 -12.35 -31.04
N PRO A 642 -34.16 -11.68 -31.48
CA PRO A 642 -34.41 -10.28 -31.11
C PRO A 642 -34.51 -10.12 -29.60
N GLU A 643 -33.82 -9.09 -29.05
CA GLU A 643 -33.93 -8.67 -27.67
C GLU A 643 -34.59 -7.29 -27.58
N LYS A 644 -35.67 -7.19 -26.81
CA LYS A 644 -36.45 -5.95 -26.68
C LYS A 644 -36.57 -5.43 -25.26
N ALA A 645 -36.21 -6.26 -24.27
CA ALA A 645 -36.40 -5.96 -22.89
C ALA A 645 -35.14 -5.32 -22.24
N ASN A 646 -33.97 -5.44 -22.86
CA ASN A 646 -32.74 -4.86 -22.31
C ASN A 646 -32.73 -3.35 -22.53
N LEU A 647 -32.87 -2.60 -21.43
CA LEU A 647 -33.00 -1.12 -21.43
C LEU A 647 -31.72 -0.38 -21.87
N SER A 648 -30.57 -1.03 -21.80
CA SER A 648 -29.30 -0.45 -22.26
C SER A 648 -29.22 -0.38 -23.79
N TYR A 649 -30.01 -1.17 -24.53
CA TYR A 649 -29.94 -1.31 -25.96
C TYR A 649 -31.23 -0.81 -26.65
N HIS A 650 -31.11 -0.48 -27.93
CA HIS A 650 -32.24 -0.07 -28.75
C HIS A 650 -33.15 -1.29 -29.08
N PRO A 651 -34.46 -1.28 -28.72
CA PRO A 651 -35.31 -2.48 -28.81
C PRO A 651 -35.55 -3.02 -30.24
N GLY A 652 -35.29 -2.20 -31.25
CA GLY A 652 -35.36 -2.61 -32.65
C GLY A 652 -34.03 -2.99 -33.29
N ARG A 653 -32.91 -2.89 -32.54
CA ARG A 653 -31.56 -3.16 -33.03
C ARG A 653 -30.71 -3.83 -31.95
N CYS A 654 -31.26 -4.84 -31.29
CA CYS A 654 -30.60 -5.64 -30.29
C CYS A 654 -30.96 -7.11 -30.48
N ALA A 655 -29.98 -7.98 -30.25
CA ALA A 655 -30.17 -9.43 -30.36
C ALA A 655 -29.39 -10.17 -29.28
N LYS A 656 -29.98 -11.26 -28.80
CA LYS A 656 -29.35 -12.30 -28.02
C LYS A 656 -28.49 -13.17 -28.92
N VAL A 657 -27.33 -13.56 -28.41
CA VAL A 657 -26.52 -14.63 -29.02
C VAL A 657 -26.82 -15.92 -28.27
N LEU A 658 -27.25 -16.93 -29.05
CA LEU A 658 -27.64 -18.22 -28.50
C LEU A 658 -26.74 -19.31 -29.08
N ILE A 659 -26.37 -20.29 -28.26
CA ILE A 659 -25.73 -21.54 -28.68
C ILE A 659 -26.64 -22.68 -28.20
N ASP A 660 -27.10 -23.50 -29.10
CA ASP A 660 -28.08 -24.61 -28.86
C ASP A 660 -29.29 -24.13 -28.03
N GLY A 661 -29.75 -22.90 -28.32
CA GLY A 661 -30.90 -22.28 -27.65
C GLY A 661 -30.60 -21.63 -26.29
N LYS A 662 -29.39 -21.75 -25.74
CA LYS A 662 -28.97 -21.12 -24.49
C LYS A 662 -28.35 -19.75 -24.79
N GLU A 663 -28.79 -18.71 -24.07
CA GLU A 663 -28.23 -17.36 -24.16
C GLU A 663 -26.80 -17.33 -23.59
N ILE A 664 -25.88 -16.77 -24.38
CA ILE A 664 -24.48 -16.58 -24.01
C ILE A 664 -24.05 -15.13 -24.04
N GLY A 665 -24.95 -14.23 -24.43
CA GLY A 665 -24.64 -12.81 -24.49
C GLY A 665 -25.62 -12.01 -25.30
N VAL A 666 -25.39 -10.74 -25.43
CA VAL A 666 -26.21 -9.75 -26.10
C VAL A 666 -25.35 -8.82 -26.95
N PHE A 667 -25.83 -8.36 -28.06
CA PHE A 667 -25.23 -7.30 -28.85
C PHE A 667 -26.26 -6.40 -29.49
N GLY A 668 -25.88 -5.18 -29.79
CA GLY A 668 -26.80 -4.26 -30.49
C GLY A 668 -26.33 -2.83 -30.48
N THR A 669 -27.24 -1.98 -31.01
CA THR A 669 -27.11 -0.52 -30.89
C THR A 669 -27.48 -0.11 -29.46
N ILE A 670 -26.65 0.64 -28.80
CA ILE A 670 -26.92 1.24 -27.48
C ILE A 670 -28.12 2.18 -27.59
N HIS A 671 -28.98 2.15 -26.58
CA HIS A 671 -30.17 3.03 -26.57
C HIS A 671 -29.73 4.51 -26.66
N PRO A 672 -30.32 5.36 -27.50
CA PRO A 672 -29.91 6.75 -27.68
C PRO A 672 -29.86 7.57 -26.38
N THR A 673 -30.80 7.31 -25.46
CA THR A 673 -30.77 7.98 -24.13
C THR A 673 -29.60 7.54 -23.26
N VAL A 674 -29.18 6.29 -23.38
CA VAL A 674 -27.97 5.78 -22.68
C VAL A 674 -26.74 6.39 -23.32
N ALA A 675 -26.59 6.35 -24.64
CA ALA A 675 -25.46 6.98 -25.34
C ALA A 675 -25.34 8.47 -25.01
N ALA A 676 -26.47 9.21 -24.93
CA ALA A 676 -26.48 10.61 -24.55
C ALA A 676 -25.99 10.88 -23.12
N ARG A 677 -26.24 9.98 -22.17
CA ARG A 677 -25.71 10.11 -20.78
C ARG A 677 -24.19 10.05 -20.74
N TYR A 678 -23.56 9.34 -21.67
CA TYR A 678 -22.10 9.30 -21.85
C TYR A 678 -21.56 10.39 -22.78
N GLY A 679 -22.43 11.27 -23.30
CA GLY A 679 -22.02 12.32 -24.25
C GLY A 679 -21.68 11.77 -25.65
N LEU A 680 -22.06 10.53 -25.94
CA LEU A 680 -21.85 9.88 -27.24
C LEU A 680 -22.95 10.28 -28.21
N SER A 681 -22.58 10.57 -29.44
CA SER A 681 -23.52 10.93 -30.54
C SER A 681 -23.45 9.92 -31.69
N GLY A 682 -24.55 9.77 -32.39
CA GLY A 682 -24.63 8.82 -33.49
C GLY A 682 -24.93 7.39 -33.03
N GLU A 683 -24.66 6.42 -33.91
CA GLU A 683 -24.87 5.00 -33.60
C GLU A 683 -23.66 4.46 -32.80
N VAL A 684 -23.95 3.95 -31.61
CA VAL A 684 -22.98 3.27 -30.74
C VAL A 684 -23.39 1.80 -30.66
N LEU A 685 -22.48 0.91 -30.92
CA LEU A 685 -22.65 -0.53 -30.89
C LEU A 685 -21.90 -1.13 -29.71
N ALA A 686 -22.51 -2.10 -29.03
CA ALA A 686 -21.83 -2.86 -27.97
C ALA A 686 -22.28 -4.33 -27.98
N ALA A 687 -21.40 -5.17 -27.41
CA ALA A 687 -21.70 -6.59 -27.16
C ALA A 687 -21.07 -7.00 -25.84
N GLU A 688 -21.71 -7.93 -25.13
CA GLU A 688 -21.18 -8.67 -24.00
C GLU A 688 -21.38 -10.16 -24.22
N LEU A 689 -20.31 -10.96 -24.20
CA LEU A 689 -20.35 -12.40 -24.45
C LEU A 689 -19.62 -13.13 -23.31
N GLN A 690 -20.26 -14.16 -22.78
CA GLN A 690 -19.72 -14.99 -21.69
C GLN A 690 -18.62 -15.91 -22.24
N MET A 691 -17.37 -15.71 -21.79
CA MET A 691 -16.23 -16.50 -22.27
C MET A 691 -16.31 -17.96 -21.86
N ASP A 692 -16.80 -18.26 -20.66
CA ASP A 692 -16.93 -19.64 -20.16
C ASP A 692 -17.97 -20.42 -21.00
N ALA A 693 -19.06 -19.75 -21.39
CA ALA A 693 -20.04 -20.34 -22.25
C ALA A 693 -19.52 -20.56 -23.68
N LEU A 694 -18.73 -19.63 -24.21
CA LEU A 694 -18.02 -19.81 -25.48
C LEU A 694 -17.05 -20.99 -25.40
N LEU A 695 -16.22 -21.05 -24.37
CA LEU A 695 -15.25 -22.13 -24.15
C LEU A 695 -15.91 -23.51 -24.08
N ALA A 696 -17.02 -23.62 -23.35
CA ALA A 696 -17.78 -24.87 -23.23
C ALA A 696 -18.40 -25.35 -24.55
N ALA A 697 -18.60 -24.43 -25.50
CA ALA A 697 -19.22 -24.71 -26.81
C ALA A 697 -18.22 -24.97 -27.95
N ILE A 698 -16.91 -24.81 -27.68
CA ILE A 698 -15.86 -25.07 -28.68
C ILE A 698 -15.87 -26.54 -29.05
N ASP A 699 -16.00 -26.83 -30.34
CA ASP A 699 -15.72 -28.15 -30.89
C ASP A 699 -14.21 -28.29 -31.15
N PRO A 700 -13.50 -29.13 -30.38
CA PRO A 700 -12.04 -29.23 -30.49
C PRO A 700 -11.57 -29.82 -31.82
N GLU A 701 -12.49 -30.48 -32.54
CA GLU A 701 -12.13 -31.13 -33.80
C GLU A 701 -12.45 -30.25 -35.03
N LYS A 702 -11.40 -29.71 -35.65
CA LYS A 702 -11.49 -29.09 -36.98
C LYS A 702 -11.18 -30.16 -38.03
N LEU A 703 -12.27 -30.71 -38.64
CA LEU A 703 -12.13 -31.75 -39.62
C LEU A 703 -11.88 -31.16 -41.01
N TYR A 704 -10.99 -31.81 -41.77
CA TYR A 704 -10.78 -31.50 -43.17
C TYR A 704 -11.99 -31.95 -44.00
N HIS A 705 -12.60 -31.07 -44.79
CA HIS A 705 -13.61 -31.36 -45.78
C HIS A 705 -12.97 -31.33 -47.18
N PRO A 706 -12.99 -32.47 -47.93
CA PRO A 706 -12.46 -32.51 -49.27
C PRO A 706 -13.13 -31.53 -50.20
N LEU A 707 -12.39 -30.93 -51.10
CA LEU A 707 -12.98 -30.08 -52.14
C LEU A 707 -13.99 -30.88 -52.97
N PRO A 708 -15.17 -30.31 -53.29
CA PRO A 708 -16.14 -30.97 -54.10
C PRO A 708 -15.63 -31.31 -55.48
N LYS A 709 -15.93 -32.54 -55.98
CA LYS A 709 -15.51 -33.00 -57.29
C LYS A 709 -16.42 -32.56 -58.42
N PHE A 710 -17.67 -32.23 -58.09
CA PHE A 710 -18.71 -31.86 -59.06
C PHE A 710 -19.12 -30.39 -58.85
N PRO A 711 -19.53 -29.68 -59.94
CA PRO A 711 -19.97 -28.29 -59.84
C PRO A 711 -21.30 -28.17 -59.10
N ALA A 712 -21.49 -27.05 -58.40
CA ALA A 712 -22.77 -26.67 -57.82
C ALA A 712 -23.69 -26.03 -58.89
N SER A 713 -24.96 -26.18 -58.69
CA SER A 713 -25.99 -25.40 -59.39
C SER A 713 -26.59 -24.36 -58.47
N THR A 714 -26.49 -23.10 -58.84
CA THR A 714 -27.08 -22.00 -58.06
C THR A 714 -28.50 -21.68 -58.55
N ARG A 715 -29.41 -21.44 -57.61
CA ARG A 715 -30.78 -21.01 -57.86
C ARG A 715 -31.17 -19.93 -56.85
N ASP A 716 -31.90 -18.94 -57.35
CA ASP A 716 -32.34 -17.82 -56.50
C ASP A 716 -33.83 -17.91 -56.28
N ILE A 717 -34.30 -17.59 -55.08
CA ILE A 717 -35.70 -17.41 -54.76
C ILE A 717 -35.88 -16.02 -54.10
N ALA A 718 -36.97 -15.36 -54.51
CA ALA A 718 -37.40 -14.14 -53.83
C ALA A 718 -38.81 -14.27 -53.38
N VAL A 719 -39.15 -14.07 -52.15
CA VAL A 719 -40.44 -14.20 -51.55
C VAL A 719 -40.91 -12.97 -50.82
N LEU A 720 -42.19 -12.69 -50.90
CA LEU A 720 -42.85 -11.68 -50.04
C LEU A 720 -43.33 -12.35 -48.75
N VAL A 721 -43.03 -11.78 -47.64
CA VAL A 721 -43.40 -12.29 -46.31
C VAL A 721 -43.71 -11.13 -45.35
N ASP A 722 -44.44 -11.39 -44.28
CA ASP A 722 -44.68 -10.39 -43.25
C ASP A 722 -43.36 -9.87 -42.64
N ASP A 723 -43.32 -8.59 -42.38
CA ASP A 723 -42.12 -7.89 -41.88
C ASP A 723 -41.56 -8.46 -40.57
N ALA A 724 -42.44 -9.01 -39.73
CA ALA A 724 -42.09 -9.60 -38.45
C ALA A 724 -41.36 -10.96 -38.58
N VAL A 725 -41.41 -11.65 -39.71
CA VAL A 725 -40.78 -12.97 -39.89
C VAL A 725 -39.27 -12.82 -39.99
N PRO A 726 -38.47 -13.46 -39.13
CA PRO A 726 -37.00 -13.39 -39.20
C PRO A 726 -36.47 -14.11 -40.45
N ALA A 727 -35.48 -13.52 -41.13
CA ALA A 727 -34.86 -14.17 -42.28
C ALA A 727 -34.18 -15.50 -41.88
N ALA A 728 -33.61 -15.58 -40.68
CA ALA A 728 -33.02 -16.82 -40.19
C ALA A 728 -34.01 -17.99 -40.06
N SER A 729 -35.25 -17.72 -39.63
CA SER A 729 -36.30 -18.75 -39.56
C SER A 729 -36.67 -19.26 -40.96
N MET A 730 -36.75 -18.35 -41.92
CA MET A 730 -37.00 -18.72 -43.33
C MET A 730 -35.84 -19.54 -43.91
N GLN A 731 -34.61 -19.13 -43.61
CA GLN A 731 -33.40 -19.86 -44.02
C GLN A 731 -33.40 -21.29 -43.47
N ALA A 732 -33.68 -21.47 -42.18
CA ALA A 732 -33.77 -22.79 -41.55
C ALA A 732 -34.82 -23.68 -42.17
N THR A 733 -35.99 -23.09 -42.57
CA THR A 733 -37.04 -23.81 -43.27
C THR A 733 -36.61 -24.21 -44.67
N VAL A 734 -35.89 -23.34 -45.40
CA VAL A 734 -35.30 -23.66 -46.71
C VAL A 734 -34.30 -24.79 -46.60
N GLU A 735 -33.38 -24.71 -45.62
CA GLU A 735 -32.34 -25.73 -45.37
C GLU A 735 -32.98 -27.11 -45.10
N LYS A 736 -34.02 -27.15 -44.28
CA LYS A 736 -34.73 -28.39 -43.97
C LYS A 736 -35.46 -28.95 -45.18
N ALA A 737 -36.11 -28.09 -45.96
CA ALA A 737 -36.95 -28.51 -47.09
C ALA A 737 -36.16 -28.89 -48.33
N ALA A 738 -35.08 -28.18 -48.65
CA ALA A 738 -34.20 -28.48 -49.78
C ALA A 738 -33.40 -29.78 -49.59
N GLY A 739 -33.20 -30.18 -48.34
CA GLY A 739 -32.61 -31.48 -47.98
C GLY A 739 -31.16 -31.67 -48.36
N LYS A 740 -30.76 -32.94 -48.61
CA LYS A 740 -29.33 -33.33 -48.75
C LYS A 740 -28.59 -32.77 -49.97
N LEU A 741 -29.32 -32.22 -50.95
CA LEU A 741 -28.71 -31.58 -52.11
C LEU A 741 -28.31 -30.14 -51.86
N LEU A 742 -28.78 -29.55 -50.79
CA LEU A 742 -28.43 -28.18 -50.45
C LEU A 742 -27.04 -28.15 -49.82
N GLU A 743 -26.11 -27.46 -50.45
CA GLU A 743 -24.78 -27.18 -49.94
C GLU A 743 -24.77 -25.92 -49.07
N SER A 744 -25.46 -24.87 -49.51
CA SER A 744 -25.55 -23.62 -48.74
C SER A 744 -26.77 -22.77 -49.19
N VAL A 745 -27.24 -21.94 -48.24
CA VAL A 745 -28.22 -20.86 -48.48
C VAL A 745 -27.60 -19.54 -48.12
N LYS A 746 -27.69 -18.59 -49.02
CA LYS A 746 -27.15 -17.23 -48.76
C LYS A 746 -28.27 -16.22 -48.95
N LEU A 747 -28.59 -15.47 -47.88
CA LEU A 747 -29.40 -14.27 -47.96
C LEU A 747 -28.63 -13.20 -48.72
N PHE A 748 -29.14 -12.66 -49.82
CA PHE A 748 -28.45 -11.63 -50.58
C PHE A 748 -29.22 -10.32 -50.71
N ASP A 749 -30.55 -10.34 -50.50
CA ASP A 749 -31.34 -9.12 -50.52
C ASP A 749 -32.52 -9.16 -49.55
N VAL A 750 -32.79 -8.04 -48.90
CA VAL A 750 -34.01 -7.78 -48.11
C VAL A 750 -34.51 -6.40 -48.49
N TYR A 751 -35.59 -6.35 -49.25
CA TYR A 751 -36.13 -5.13 -49.80
C TYR A 751 -37.46 -4.75 -49.16
N LYS A 752 -37.56 -3.50 -48.73
CA LYS A 752 -38.77 -2.83 -48.29
C LYS A 752 -38.90 -1.51 -49.05
N GLY A 753 -39.99 -1.28 -49.71
CA GLY A 753 -40.20 -0.03 -50.45
C GLY A 753 -41.22 -0.12 -51.55
N LYS A 754 -41.07 0.72 -52.58
CA LYS A 754 -41.99 0.84 -53.62
C LYS A 754 -42.24 -0.51 -54.31
N GLY A 755 -43.50 -0.95 -54.39
CA GLY A 755 -43.93 -2.22 -54.98
C GLY A 755 -44.03 -3.38 -54.01
N ILE A 756 -43.79 -3.17 -52.71
CA ILE A 756 -43.98 -4.10 -51.59
C ILE A 756 -45.24 -3.63 -50.82
N PRO A 757 -46.21 -4.53 -50.49
CA PRO A 757 -47.34 -4.16 -49.63
C PRO A 757 -46.90 -3.69 -48.25
N GLU A 758 -47.67 -2.78 -47.64
CA GLU A 758 -47.43 -2.32 -46.31
C GLU A 758 -47.42 -3.48 -45.29
N GLY A 759 -46.50 -3.51 -44.36
CA GLY A 759 -46.31 -4.59 -43.38
C GLY A 759 -45.62 -5.84 -43.94
N LYS A 760 -45.15 -5.83 -45.21
CA LYS A 760 -44.40 -6.94 -45.83
C LYS A 760 -42.97 -6.51 -46.23
N LYS A 761 -42.13 -7.52 -46.43
CA LYS A 761 -40.80 -7.40 -47.02
C LYS A 761 -40.54 -8.46 -48.06
N SER A 762 -39.72 -8.16 -49.06
CA SER A 762 -39.19 -9.15 -50.01
C SER A 762 -37.85 -9.65 -49.49
N VAL A 763 -37.71 -10.97 -49.40
CA VAL A 763 -36.45 -11.62 -48.93
C VAL A 763 -35.96 -12.53 -50.08
N ALA A 764 -34.70 -12.39 -50.47
CA ALA A 764 -34.10 -13.13 -51.55
C ALA A 764 -32.93 -13.99 -51.07
N TYR A 765 -32.98 -15.27 -51.36
CA TYR A 765 -31.96 -16.25 -51.04
C TYR A 765 -31.37 -16.85 -52.31
N SER A 766 -30.05 -17.08 -52.30
CA SER A 766 -29.36 -17.89 -53.31
C SER A 766 -29.03 -19.25 -52.70
N LEU A 767 -29.52 -20.31 -53.33
CA LEU A 767 -29.33 -21.68 -52.89
C LEU A 767 -28.23 -22.32 -53.77
N SER A 768 -27.19 -22.85 -53.17
CA SER A 768 -26.19 -23.68 -53.84
C SER A 768 -26.57 -25.13 -53.63
N LEU A 769 -26.86 -25.84 -54.76
CA LEU A 769 -27.25 -27.23 -54.77
C LEU A 769 -26.11 -28.07 -55.36
N ARG A 770 -25.79 -29.18 -54.73
CA ARG A 770 -24.68 -30.07 -55.15
C ARG A 770 -24.96 -31.52 -54.75
N ALA A 771 -24.58 -32.45 -55.58
CA ALA A 771 -24.48 -33.87 -55.23
C ALA A 771 -22.99 -34.27 -55.05
N PRO A 772 -22.67 -35.15 -54.10
CA PRO A 772 -21.29 -35.57 -53.83
C PRO A 772 -20.71 -36.52 -54.91
N ASP A 773 -21.57 -37.13 -55.68
CA ASP A 773 -21.28 -38.27 -56.59
C ASP A 773 -21.51 -37.98 -58.08
N ARG A 774 -22.18 -36.86 -58.42
CA ARG A 774 -22.52 -36.49 -59.81
C ARG A 774 -22.82 -34.98 -59.93
N THR A 775 -22.93 -34.55 -61.22
CA THR A 775 -23.54 -33.26 -61.54
C THR A 775 -25.05 -33.36 -61.47
N LEU A 776 -25.69 -32.36 -60.83
CA LEU A 776 -27.18 -32.33 -60.74
C LEU A 776 -27.83 -32.03 -62.03
N THR A 777 -29.04 -32.66 -62.35
CA THR A 777 -29.88 -32.26 -63.37
C THR A 777 -30.83 -31.10 -63.04
N ASP A 778 -31.36 -30.39 -64.07
CA ASP A 778 -32.26 -29.28 -63.77
C ASP A 778 -33.52 -29.75 -63.00
N GLU A 779 -34.02 -30.95 -63.30
CA GLU A 779 -35.16 -31.53 -62.62
C GLU A 779 -34.94 -31.76 -61.14
N GLU A 780 -33.76 -32.19 -60.75
CA GLU A 780 -33.35 -32.36 -59.34
C GLU A 780 -33.28 -31.01 -58.62
N CYS A 781 -32.71 -30.01 -59.29
CA CYS A 781 -32.62 -28.64 -58.72
C CYS A 781 -34.01 -28.03 -58.55
N ASP A 782 -34.89 -28.17 -59.58
CA ASP A 782 -36.26 -27.66 -59.53
C ASP A 782 -37.10 -28.35 -58.46
N LYS A 783 -36.89 -29.63 -58.21
CA LYS A 783 -37.56 -30.38 -57.15
C LYS A 783 -37.16 -29.79 -55.75
N ALA A 784 -35.88 -29.56 -55.51
CA ALA A 784 -35.43 -28.97 -54.30
C ALA A 784 -35.96 -27.53 -54.10
N MET A 785 -35.97 -26.77 -55.20
CA MET A 785 -36.54 -25.42 -55.22
C MET A 785 -38.05 -25.38 -54.92
N ARG A 786 -38.86 -26.25 -55.57
CA ARG A 786 -40.25 -26.36 -55.26
C ARG A 786 -40.57 -26.76 -53.84
N ALA A 787 -39.75 -27.67 -53.24
CA ALA A 787 -39.88 -28.07 -51.86
C ALA A 787 -39.61 -26.89 -50.92
N ALA A 788 -38.57 -26.12 -51.19
CA ALA A 788 -38.20 -24.93 -50.39
C ALA A 788 -39.30 -23.84 -50.47
N ILE A 789 -39.79 -23.54 -51.64
CA ILE A 789 -40.88 -22.57 -51.89
C ILE A 789 -42.13 -22.99 -51.13
N SER A 790 -42.60 -24.26 -51.36
CA SER A 790 -43.77 -24.77 -50.68
C SER A 790 -43.70 -24.78 -49.16
N ALA A 791 -42.53 -25.04 -48.62
CA ALA A 791 -42.33 -24.98 -47.20
C ALA A 791 -42.41 -23.52 -46.63
N LEU A 792 -41.86 -22.55 -47.38
CA LEU A 792 -42.00 -21.13 -47.05
C LEU A 792 -43.42 -20.63 -47.13
N GLU A 793 -44.19 -21.07 -48.18
CA GLU A 793 -45.61 -20.75 -48.32
C GLU A 793 -46.41 -21.33 -47.15
N THR A 794 -46.14 -22.57 -46.76
CA THR A 794 -46.89 -23.28 -45.72
C THR A 794 -46.63 -22.72 -44.34
N GLU A 795 -45.37 -22.44 -44.01
CA GLU A 795 -44.97 -22.04 -42.66
C GLU A 795 -45.15 -20.55 -42.40
N PHE A 796 -44.86 -19.70 -43.39
CA PHE A 796 -44.89 -18.24 -43.23
C PHE A 796 -45.88 -17.51 -44.07
N GLY A 797 -46.70 -18.23 -44.86
CA GLY A 797 -47.60 -17.58 -45.80
C GLY A 797 -46.86 -16.77 -46.85
N ALA A 798 -45.66 -17.15 -47.17
CA ALA A 798 -44.80 -16.45 -48.11
C ALA A 798 -45.39 -16.55 -49.54
N GLN A 799 -45.21 -15.51 -50.35
CA GLN A 799 -45.62 -15.50 -51.74
C GLN A 799 -44.42 -15.33 -52.66
N LEU A 800 -44.26 -16.17 -53.65
CA LEU A 800 -43.17 -16.02 -54.62
C LEU A 800 -43.31 -14.66 -55.33
N ARG A 801 -42.20 -13.93 -55.36
CA ARG A 801 -42.14 -12.67 -56.10
C ARG A 801 -41.72 -12.97 -57.52
N GLY A 802 -42.67 -12.72 -58.47
CA GLY A 802 -42.45 -12.89 -59.89
C GLY A 802 -41.54 -11.85 -60.50
#